data_dbf61c563cee0ad9a1980ffe0f2da673
#
_entry.id   dbf61c563cee0ad9a1980ffe0f2da673
#
_cell.length_a   1.000
_cell.length_b   1.000
_cell.length_c   1.000
_cell.angle_alpha   90.00
_cell.angle_beta   90.00
_cell.angle_gamma   90.00
#
_symmetry.space_group_name_H-M   'P 1'
#
loop_
_entity.id
_entity.type
_entity.pdbx_description
1 polymer ?
#
loop_
_entity_poly.entity_id
_entity_poly.type
_entity_poly.pdbx_seq_one_letter_code
_entity_poly.pdbx_strand_id
1 'polypeptide(L)'
;MAEGSNVSRLCFIFPNRRSLAFFKKYLCEEVRCLGCPVVAPAMYTVNDFFSRISDLKVSDRVDLILELYDCYKVLYPKAESLDEFVGWGDIILGDFDDVDKYLSDPEKLFTNVADFKAIQDSLSYLTPVQREAISRFISHFRPEVRKSFKGGEIDVKENFLQIWNILLPLYRSFRSALVSKGKAYEGMLYRSIAESVREKPVADVLAGVFPETVRFVFVGLNALNECERTLMKKMRDAGLAEFCWDYSSEMVRDPGNKSSFFMAANVQEFPQSFEYDPEGLTAPEIEVVSVPSSVGQAKLLPSILKDDTYAVVIPDESLLLPVLNSIPAHIEDINVTMGFPMKDSAFYGFLSLVLAMQMHLRTKGDEVLFYHGQVWSIFASGIFKHLIRNDAEAQAAVKAVREGHRYYIPEADLRKGPVMDLLFRIAVRDPKSNDASQIHDICLYLKRLIAGIAPLMAGDEAHAVEVEFAKAAYSAIGRLQTRNLGIFPATFFKLLGQLLQPVAVPFNGEPLKGLQVMGPLETRALDFTNLVILSCNEGMFPRRSVSSSFIPPELRKAFGLPTYEYQDAVWAYYFYRLIQRAQKVTLVYDSRTEGLKGGEESRYIKQLEYHYGLPLKRMFANSKVGGDVSDRPVIKTKEDLEILHKRNLSASALKEYLDCPAMFYYDKVKGLKPSDEVSEDLDAGMVGNVFHKTMCDLYSQYKSADDRVTAVSLKSILSGRDAIKGRVRANILSELNSSEVSGRDLVAEEVITEYVVKTVSRDLELLTDGGFDSFGIIGLEKMYIGTMEGFSFIGFIDRLDSFRPGEIRIVDYKTGKVGKDDVEITDANAKDVADKLFGSVSKNRPKIALQLFLYDYLVRESGQFSGSRIVNSIYSPVTLAVEPVKEVPLSGEFLRLAGEGVRQLLREISSLETGEWKRTEDTEICKNCDFRMICGR
;
A
#
# COMPACT_ATOMS: atom_id res chain seq x y z
N MET A 1 0.30 52.06 -13.92
CA MET A 1 1.34 52.99 -14.49
C MET A 1 0.86 54.45 -14.58
N ALA A 2 -0.38 54.73 -14.17
CA ALA A 2 -0.87 56.09 -14.07
C ALA A 2 -0.12 56.96 -13.03
N GLU A 3 0.64 56.38 -12.12
CA GLU A 3 1.42 57.09 -11.07
C GLU A 3 2.90 57.36 -11.43
N GLY A 4 3.29 57.19 -12.65
CA GLY A 4 4.67 57.49 -13.11
C GLY A 4 5.76 56.59 -12.48
N SER A 5 6.97 57.10 -12.30
CA SER A 5 8.14 56.35 -11.83
C SER A 5 8.13 55.92 -10.37
N ASN A 6 7.00 56.02 -9.63
CA ASN A 6 6.96 55.78 -8.17
C ASN A 6 6.35 54.44 -7.73
N VAL A 7 6.38 53.45 -8.60
CA VAL A 7 5.87 52.06 -8.31
C VAL A 7 6.57 51.43 -7.10
N SER A 8 7.81 51.86 -6.79
CA SER A 8 8.58 51.37 -5.64
C SER A 8 7.93 51.60 -4.27
N ARG A 9 6.99 52.59 -4.18
CA ARG A 9 6.27 52.86 -2.94
C ARG A 9 4.93 52.11 -2.79
N LEU A 10 4.66 51.18 -3.75
CA LEU A 10 3.48 50.30 -3.69
C LEU A 10 3.92 48.96 -3.10
N CYS A 11 2.98 48.32 -2.40
CA CYS A 11 3.09 46.97 -1.89
C CYS A 11 1.94 46.15 -2.44
N PHE A 12 2.25 45.11 -3.22
CA PHE A 12 1.24 44.20 -3.78
C PHE A 12 1.11 42.92 -2.94
N ILE A 13 -0.14 42.52 -2.67
CA ILE A 13 -0.46 41.35 -1.87
C ILE A 13 -1.26 40.36 -2.71
N PHE A 14 -0.72 39.15 -2.86
CA PHE A 14 -1.25 38.10 -3.72
C PHE A 14 -1.74 36.89 -2.92
N PRO A 15 -2.65 36.05 -3.49
CA PRO A 15 -3.13 34.84 -2.84
C PRO A 15 -2.08 33.73 -2.72
N ASN A 16 -1.09 33.71 -3.63
CA ASN A 16 0.00 32.72 -3.63
C ASN A 16 1.27 33.26 -4.31
N ARG A 17 2.39 32.51 -4.16
CA ARG A 17 3.69 32.92 -4.74
C ARG A 17 3.69 32.87 -6.27
N ARG A 18 2.83 32.07 -6.88
CA ARG A 18 2.78 31.88 -8.32
C ARG A 18 2.20 33.12 -9.01
N SER A 19 1.04 33.58 -8.57
CA SER A 19 0.45 34.83 -9.09
C SER A 19 1.38 36.02 -8.94
N LEU A 20 2.15 36.07 -7.82
CA LEU A 20 3.21 37.05 -7.63
C LEU A 20 4.33 36.92 -8.70
N ALA A 21 4.76 35.70 -9.04
CA ALA A 21 5.80 35.47 -10.05
C ALA A 21 5.32 35.90 -11.45
N PHE A 22 4.09 35.56 -11.84
CA PHE A 22 3.50 36.01 -13.10
C PHE A 22 3.35 37.54 -13.16
N PHE A 23 2.91 38.14 -12.06
CA PHE A 23 2.85 39.61 -11.98
C PHE A 23 4.21 40.25 -12.19
N LYS A 24 5.27 39.71 -11.60
CA LYS A 24 6.64 40.18 -11.86
C LYS A 24 7.01 40.11 -13.34
N LYS A 25 6.65 39.03 -14.03
CA LYS A 25 6.90 38.90 -15.48
C LYS A 25 6.21 40.00 -16.26
N TYR A 26 4.90 40.16 -16.07
CA TYR A 26 4.12 41.18 -16.74
C TYR A 26 4.64 42.60 -16.42
N LEU A 27 4.98 42.86 -15.16
CA LEU A 27 5.56 44.13 -14.77
C LEU A 27 6.90 44.39 -15.50
N CYS A 28 7.74 43.36 -15.62
CA CYS A 28 9.01 43.48 -16.37
C CYS A 28 8.76 43.73 -17.86
N GLU A 29 7.77 43.10 -18.47
CA GLU A 29 7.40 43.32 -19.87
C GLU A 29 6.92 44.75 -20.09
N GLU A 30 6.06 45.27 -19.24
CA GLU A 30 5.58 46.67 -19.30
C GLU A 30 6.70 47.68 -19.07
N VAL A 31 7.60 47.43 -18.10
CA VAL A 31 8.75 48.29 -17.84
C VAL A 31 9.70 48.35 -19.04
N ARG A 32 9.90 47.24 -19.75
CA ARG A 32 10.67 47.19 -21.00
C ARG A 32 10.04 48.06 -22.09
N CYS A 33 8.73 48.04 -22.22
CA CYS A 33 7.99 48.89 -23.17
C CYS A 33 8.13 50.38 -22.84
N LEU A 34 8.22 50.74 -21.55
CA LEU A 34 8.41 52.11 -21.10
C LEU A 34 9.83 52.68 -21.36
N GLY A 35 10.83 51.80 -21.52
CA GLY A 35 12.21 52.18 -21.83
C GLY A 35 12.94 52.93 -20.71
N CYS A 36 12.41 52.99 -19.49
CA CYS A 36 13.05 53.61 -18.33
C CYS A 36 13.19 52.63 -17.17
N PRO A 37 14.27 52.69 -16.38
CA PRO A 37 14.45 51.81 -15.23
C PRO A 37 13.45 52.17 -14.12
N VAL A 38 12.83 51.14 -13.54
CA VAL A 38 11.88 51.26 -12.45
C VAL A 38 12.35 50.41 -11.27
N VAL A 39 12.28 50.96 -10.05
CA VAL A 39 12.54 50.19 -8.84
C VAL A 39 11.33 49.32 -8.56
N ALA A 40 11.54 48.01 -8.38
CA ALA A 40 10.46 47.04 -8.16
C ALA A 40 9.68 47.35 -6.88
N PRO A 41 8.35 47.22 -6.92
CA PRO A 41 7.50 47.35 -5.72
C PRO A 41 7.72 46.19 -4.76
N ALA A 42 7.33 46.37 -3.49
CA ALA A 42 7.28 45.30 -2.55
C ALA A 42 6.12 44.32 -2.92
N MET A 43 6.38 43.02 -2.80
CA MET A 43 5.41 42.00 -3.18
C MET A 43 5.41 40.85 -2.17
N TYR A 44 4.24 40.50 -1.64
CA TYR A 44 4.06 39.46 -0.65
C TYR A 44 2.85 38.57 -0.97
N THR A 45 2.88 37.35 -0.45
CA THR A 45 1.64 36.61 -0.29
C THR A 45 0.90 37.10 0.95
N VAL A 46 -0.40 36.79 1.09
CA VAL A 46 -1.15 37.16 2.31
C VAL A 46 -0.47 36.64 3.57
N ASN A 47 -0.06 35.38 3.57
CA ASN A 47 0.62 34.76 4.72
C ASN A 47 1.96 35.41 5.04
N ASP A 48 2.79 35.69 4.00
CA ASP A 48 4.05 36.40 4.19
C ASP A 48 3.84 37.83 4.71
N PHE A 49 2.77 38.49 4.25
CA PHE A 49 2.40 39.85 4.70
C PHE A 49 2.01 39.87 6.19
N PHE A 50 1.13 38.94 6.61
CA PHE A 50 0.76 38.81 8.03
C PHE A 50 1.95 38.41 8.89
N SER A 51 2.76 37.44 8.45
CA SER A 51 3.96 37.02 9.19
C SER A 51 4.98 38.14 9.37
N ARG A 52 5.04 39.11 8.44
CA ARG A 52 5.95 40.23 8.54
C ARG A 52 5.47 41.30 9.52
N ILE A 53 4.17 41.47 9.69
CA ILE A 53 3.59 42.43 10.64
C ILE A 53 3.73 41.93 12.08
N SER A 54 3.74 40.63 12.30
CA SER A 54 3.74 40.03 13.65
C SER A 54 5.15 39.74 14.16
N ASP A 55 5.36 39.93 15.45
CA ASP A 55 6.58 39.51 16.14
C ASP A 55 6.57 37.99 16.48
N LEU A 56 5.41 37.34 16.35
CA LEU A 56 5.22 35.92 16.63
C LEU A 56 5.65 35.06 15.41
N LYS A 57 6.24 33.91 15.69
CA LYS A 57 6.62 32.92 14.65
C LYS A 57 5.68 31.73 14.66
N VAL A 58 5.14 31.39 13.51
CA VAL A 58 4.31 30.18 13.35
C VAL A 58 5.16 28.95 13.54
N SER A 59 4.75 28.08 14.46
CA SER A 59 5.39 26.79 14.73
C SER A 59 4.77 25.68 13.88
N ASP A 60 5.48 24.59 13.68
CA ASP A 60 4.92 23.44 13.00
C ASP A 60 3.87 22.70 13.86
N ARG A 61 3.01 21.92 13.17
CA ARG A 61 1.83 21.30 13.77
C ARG A 61 2.17 20.32 14.89
N VAL A 62 3.27 19.57 14.77
CA VAL A 62 3.68 18.60 15.81
C VAL A 62 4.18 19.31 17.06
N ASP A 63 5.00 20.36 16.89
CA ASP A 63 5.41 21.18 18.02
C ASP A 63 4.23 21.81 18.74
N LEU A 64 3.22 22.27 17.99
CA LEU A 64 1.99 22.84 18.58
C LEU A 64 1.17 21.79 19.35
N ILE A 65 1.04 20.56 18.83
CA ILE A 65 0.36 19.46 19.52
C ILE A 65 1.07 19.11 20.84
N LEU A 66 2.41 19.05 20.83
CA LEU A 66 3.19 18.77 22.03
C LEU A 66 3.04 19.88 23.09
N GLU A 67 3.10 21.16 22.68
CA GLU A 67 2.84 22.30 23.58
C GLU A 67 1.41 22.30 24.12
N LEU A 68 0.45 21.95 23.29
CA LEU A 68 -0.97 21.82 23.69
C LEU A 68 -1.13 20.72 24.75
N TYR A 69 -0.43 19.57 24.57
CA TYR A 69 -0.42 18.48 25.54
C TYR A 69 0.22 18.89 26.87
N ASP A 70 1.33 19.64 26.85
CA ASP A 70 1.98 20.14 28.06
C ASP A 70 1.02 21.05 28.85
N CYS A 71 0.31 21.95 28.17
CA CYS A 71 -0.72 22.78 28.79
C CYS A 71 -1.88 21.95 29.35
N TYR A 72 -2.30 20.94 28.62
CA TYR A 72 -3.36 20.03 29.02
C TYR A 72 -3.00 19.26 30.31
N LYS A 73 -1.78 18.72 30.40
CA LYS A 73 -1.29 18.03 31.64
C LYS A 73 -1.23 18.95 32.85
N VAL A 74 -0.87 20.21 32.67
CA VAL A 74 -0.83 21.19 33.75
C VAL A 74 -2.22 21.47 34.31
N LEU A 75 -3.21 21.57 33.41
CA LEU A 75 -4.61 21.82 33.81
C LEU A 75 -5.29 20.58 34.41
N TYR A 76 -4.89 19.40 33.92
CA TYR A 76 -5.50 18.10 34.26
C TYR A 76 -4.40 17.09 34.64
N PRO A 77 -3.98 17.02 35.90
CA PRO A 77 -2.89 16.13 36.34
C PRO A 77 -3.16 14.62 36.14
N LYS A 78 -4.43 14.25 35.96
CA LYS A 78 -4.86 12.88 35.62
C LYS A 78 -5.13 12.73 34.10
N ALA A 79 -4.54 13.59 33.26
CA ALA A 79 -4.66 13.49 31.81
C ALA A 79 -4.19 12.13 31.30
N GLU A 80 -4.79 11.69 30.20
CA GLU A 80 -4.35 10.51 29.45
C GLU A 80 -2.91 10.67 28.92
N SER A 81 -2.38 9.57 28.42
CA SER A 81 -1.06 9.55 27.79
C SER A 81 -1.02 10.41 26.52
N LEU A 82 0.15 10.85 26.12
CA LEU A 82 0.34 11.55 24.86
C LEU A 82 -0.12 10.69 23.66
N ASP A 83 -0.03 9.36 23.76
CA ASP A 83 -0.48 8.42 22.75
C ASP A 83 -1.97 8.54 22.45
N GLU A 84 -2.76 8.74 23.47
CA GLU A 84 -4.22 8.94 23.34
C GLU A 84 -4.55 10.37 22.92
N PHE A 85 -3.82 11.35 23.46
CA PHE A 85 -4.03 12.77 23.22
C PHE A 85 -3.79 13.17 21.75
N VAL A 86 -2.74 12.68 21.10
CA VAL A 86 -2.38 13.08 19.72
C VAL A 86 -3.54 12.93 18.74
N GLY A 87 -4.43 11.95 18.94
CA GLY A 87 -5.58 11.71 18.09
C GLY A 87 -6.61 12.84 18.07
N TRP A 88 -6.88 13.43 19.23
CA TRP A 88 -7.89 14.49 19.37
C TRP A 88 -7.28 15.89 19.57
N GLY A 89 -6.04 15.97 20.06
CA GLY A 89 -5.31 17.24 20.18
C GLY A 89 -5.14 17.95 18.84
N ASP A 90 -4.93 17.19 17.76
CA ASP A 90 -4.87 17.70 16.38
C ASP A 90 -6.20 18.34 15.92
N ILE A 91 -7.34 17.76 16.33
CA ILE A 91 -8.68 18.31 16.04
C ILE A 91 -8.90 19.63 16.79
N ILE A 92 -8.56 19.68 18.07
CA ILE A 92 -8.70 20.89 18.89
C ILE A 92 -7.81 22.02 18.35
N LEU A 93 -6.59 21.71 17.94
CA LEU A 93 -5.71 22.71 17.34
C LEU A 93 -6.32 23.34 16.10
N GLY A 94 -6.99 22.52 15.25
CA GLY A 94 -7.74 23.02 14.09
C GLY A 94 -8.91 23.91 14.49
N ASP A 95 -9.67 23.54 15.52
CA ASP A 95 -10.79 24.37 16.02
C ASP A 95 -10.31 25.69 16.63
N PHE A 96 -9.21 25.69 17.36
CA PHE A 96 -8.61 26.92 17.89
C PHE A 96 -8.13 27.86 16.78
N ASP A 97 -7.54 27.29 15.70
CA ASP A 97 -7.10 28.04 14.54
C ASP A 97 -8.27 28.72 13.83
N ASP A 98 -9.38 27.99 13.62
CA ASP A 98 -10.61 28.55 13.04
C ASP A 98 -11.24 29.64 13.92
N VAL A 99 -11.34 29.40 15.23
CA VAL A 99 -11.91 30.38 16.17
C VAL A 99 -11.13 31.70 16.12
N ASP A 100 -9.81 31.62 15.99
CA ASP A 100 -8.96 32.81 15.93
C ASP A 100 -9.03 33.50 14.56
N LYS A 101 -8.96 32.77 13.44
CA LYS A 101 -9.05 33.30 12.07
C LYS A 101 -10.37 34.05 11.82
N TYR A 102 -11.46 33.54 12.42
CA TYR A 102 -12.80 34.11 12.23
C TYR A 102 -13.22 35.08 13.38
N LEU A 103 -12.29 35.44 14.25
CA LEU A 103 -12.53 36.36 15.37
C LEU A 103 -13.73 36.00 16.22
N SER A 104 -14.11 34.72 16.27
CA SER A 104 -15.21 34.25 17.09
C SER A 104 -14.90 34.46 18.57
N ASP A 105 -15.92 34.78 19.36
CA ASP A 105 -15.78 34.96 20.80
C ASP A 105 -15.60 33.57 21.47
N PRO A 106 -14.42 33.23 21.98
CA PRO A 106 -14.17 31.89 22.53
C PRO A 106 -14.94 31.69 23.85
N GLU A 107 -15.25 32.75 24.61
CA GLU A 107 -16.02 32.63 25.84
C GLU A 107 -17.47 32.26 25.51
N LYS A 108 -18.11 32.97 24.58
CA LYS A 108 -19.47 32.67 24.16
C LYS A 108 -19.57 31.32 23.44
N LEU A 109 -18.60 31.00 22.58
CA LEU A 109 -18.58 29.73 21.82
C LEU A 109 -18.42 28.53 22.75
N PHE A 110 -17.38 28.53 23.59
CA PHE A 110 -17.06 27.38 24.44
C PHE A 110 -17.90 27.26 25.73
N THR A 111 -18.66 28.26 26.08
CA THR A 111 -19.60 28.21 27.19
C THR A 111 -21.07 28.16 26.77
N ASN A 112 -21.38 28.33 25.49
CA ASN A 112 -22.73 28.31 24.98
C ASN A 112 -23.25 26.88 24.83
N VAL A 113 -24.03 26.48 25.82
CA VAL A 113 -24.59 25.13 25.96
C VAL A 113 -26.05 25.05 25.54
N ALA A 114 -26.60 26.13 24.95
CA ALA A 114 -28.05 26.27 24.79
C ALA A 114 -28.66 25.38 23.68
N ASP A 115 -27.86 24.91 22.71
CA ASP A 115 -28.34 24.11 21.56
C ASP A 115 -27.98 22.63 21.64
N PHE A 116 -28.39 21.95 22.73
CA PHE A 116 -28.21 20.53 22.92
C PHE A 116 -28.78 19.63 21.81
N LYS A 117 -29.83 20.07 21.10
CA LYS A 117 -30.40 19.32 19.97
C LYS A 117 -29.44 19.25 18.81
N ALA A 118 -28.80 20.37 18.47
CA ALA A 118 -27.82 20.46 17.40
C ALA A 118 -26.60 19.58 17.67
N ILE A 119 -26.19 19.43 18.92
CA ILE A 119 -25.07 18.57 19.34
C ILE A 119 -25.39 17.09 19.13
N GLN A 120 -26.60 16.63 19.36
CA GLN A 120 -26.98 15.21 19.16
C GLN A 120 -26.95 14.82 17.69
N ASP A 121 -27.42 15.65 16.78
CA ASP A 121 -27.42 15.36 15.35
C ASP A 121 -26.03 15.50 14.71
N SER A 122 -25.15 16.26 15.33
CA SER A 122 -23.82 16.60 14.82
C SER A 122 -22.83 15.44 14.84
N LEU A 123 -23.01 14.44 15.70
CA LEU A 123 -22.09 13.28 15.80
C LEU A 123 -22.24 12.29 14.62
N SER A 124 -23.33 12.39 13.85
CA SER A 124 -23.58 11.52 12.70
C SER A 124 -22.62 11.75 11.53
N TYR A 125 -22.03 12.94 11.40
CA TYR A 125 -21.09 13.31 10.33
C TYR A 125 -19.64 12.88 10.59
N LEU A 126 -19.31 12.47 11.80
CA LEU A 126 -17.98 12.04 12.17
C LEU A 126 -17.65 10.69 11.53
N THR A 127 -16.43 10.54 11.03
CA THR A 127 -15.94 9.25 10.57
C THR A 127 -15.84 8.25 11.74
N PRO A 128 -15.85 6.93 11.49
CA PRO A 128 -15.71 5.94 12.56
C PRO A 128 -14.46 6.15 13.43
N VAL A 129 -13.34 6.55 12.82
CA VAL A 129 -12.07 6.82 13.53
C VAL A 129 -12.20 8.06 14.42
N GLN A 130 -12.85 9.10 13.96
CA GLN A 130 -13.09 10.33 14.72
C GLN A 130 -14.04 10.07 15.89
N ARG A 131 -15.11 9.31 15.65
CA ARG A 131 -16.06 8.89 16.68
C ARG A 131 -15.37 8.07 17.78
N GLU A 132 -14.48 7.17 17.38
CA GLU A 132 -13.70 6.37 18.32
C GLU A 132 -12.70 7.23 19.12
N ALA A 133 -12.02 8.19 18.51
CA ALA A 133 -11.12 9.12 19.20
C ALA A 133 -11.87 9.98 20.23
N ILE A 134 -13.02 10.52 19.86
CA ILE A 134 -13.90 11.29 20.77
C ILE A 134 -14.46 10.40 21.88
N SER A 135 -14.89 9.18 21.57
CA SER A 135 -15.35 8.20 22.56
C SER A 135 -14.25 7.83 23.57
N ARG A 136 -13.02 7.64 23.12
CA ARG A 136 -11.86 7.36 23.99
C ARG A 136 -11.56 8.54 24.90
N PHE A 137 -11.56 9.74 24.37
CA PHE A 137 -11.39 10.97 25.15
C PHE A 137 -12.45 11.10 26.24
N ILE A 138 -13.73 10.96 25.88
CA ILE A 138 -14.86 11.02 26.83
C ILE A 138 -14.72 9.93 27.91
N SER A 139 -14.36 8.71 27.55
CA SER A 139 -14.23 7.59 28.49
C SER A 139 -13.11 7.76 29.51
N HIS A 140 -12.13 8.61 29.19
CA HIS A 140 -11.01 8.89 30.10
C HIS A 140 -11.45 9.73 31.32
N PHE A 141 -12.38 10.63 31.15
CA PHE A 141 -12.87 11.48 32.24
C PHE A 141 -13.86 10.80 33.21
N ARG A 142 -14.44 9.65 32.79
CA ARG A 142 -15.29 8.82 33.67
C ARG A 142 -15.02 7.31 33.46
N PRO A 143 -14.15 6.70 34.31
CA PRO A 143 -13.89 5.25 34.24
C PRO A 143 -15.15 4.37 34.36
N GLU A 144 -16.22 4.88 35.01
CA GLU A 144 -17.49 4.16 35.19
C GLU A 144 -18.31 4.07 33.89
N VAL A 145 -18.14 4.99 32.96
CA VAL A 145 -18.81 5.00 31.64
C VAL A 145 -18.29 3.89 30.71
N ARG A 146 -17.08 3.36 30.92
CA ARG A 146 -16.53 2.23 30.16
C ARG A 146 -17.45 0.99 30.18
N LYS A 147 -18.32 0.84 31.20
CA LYS A 147 -19.28 -0.26 31.30
C LYS A 147 -20.59 -0.02 30.53
N SER A 148 -20.94 1.24 30.21
CA SER A 148 -22.21 1.64 29.62
C SER A 148 -22.23 1.68 28.10
N PHE A 149 -21.08 1.68 27.43
CA PHE A 149 -21.01 1.73 25.97
C PHE A 149 -21.47 0.47 25.22
N LYS A 150 -21.88 -0.58 25.95
CA LYS A 150 -22.41 -1.82 25.35
C LYS A 150 -23.94 -1.84 25.16
N GLY A 151 -24.63 -0.78 25.46
CA GLY A 151 -26.08 -0.70 25.22
C GLY A 151 -26.74 0.48 25.90
N GLY A 152 -27.20 1.46 25.09
CA GLY A 152 -28.18 2.45 25.53
C GLY A 152 -27.72 3.92 25.44
N GLU A 153 -28.64 4.74 24.96
CA GLU A 153 -28.59 6.21 24.73
C GLU A 153 -28.29 7.11 25.93
N ILE A 154 -27.50 6.67 26.92
CA ILE A 154 -27.28 7.41 28.15
C ILE A 154 -25.97 8.19 28.11
N ASP A 155 -26.11 9.49 28.17
CA ASP A 155 -25.13 10.50 28.63
C ASP A 155 -24.04 10.98 27.68
N VAL A 156 -24.28 10.98 26.39
CA VAL A 156 -23.47 11.78 25.44
C VAL A 156 -23.50 13.27 25.82
N LYS A 157 -24.60 13.77 26.41
CA LYS A 157 -24.81 15.15 26.82
C LYS A 157 -23.90 15.63 27.95
N GLU A 158 -23.77 14.86 29.05
CA GLU A 158 -22.92 15.26 30.18
C GLU A 158 -21.45 15.17 29.83
N ASN A 159 -21.06 14.19 29.01
CA ASN A 159 -19.68 14.02 28.57
C ASN A 159 -19.25 15.11 27.58
N PHE A 160 -20.15 15.55 26.70
CA PHE A 160 -19.89 16.68 25.81
C PHE A 160 -19.74 17.99 26.59
N LEU A 161 -20.54 18.21 27.62
CA LEU A 161 -20.41 19.38 28.50
C LEU A 161 -19.03 19.42 29.19
N GLN A 162 -18.48 18.30 29.58
CA GLN A 162 -17.16 18.26 30.21
C GLN A 162 -16.05 18.66 29.22
N ILE A 163 -16.13 18.23 27.96
CA ILE A 163 -15.18 18.65 26.91
C ILE A 163 -15.23 20.18 26.76
N TRP A 164 -16.41 20.76 26.69
CA TRP A 164 -16.55 22.21 26.55
C TRP A 164 -15.98 22.97 27.73
N ASN A 165 -16.15 22.46 28.94
CA ASN A 165 -15.56 23.04 30.13
C ASN A 165 -14.03 23.03 30.13
N ILE A 166 -13.42 22.08 29.40
CA ILE A 166 -11.97 21.96 29.26
C ILE A 166 -11.44 22.89 28.17
N LEU A 167 -12.17 23.06 27.07
CA LEU A 167 -11.69 23.77 25.88
C LEU A 167 -11.30 25.22 26.15
N LEU A 168 -12.10 25.97 26.91
CA LEU A 168 -11.80 27.38 27.18
C LEU A 168 -10.55 27.58 28.07
N PRO A 169 -10.39 26.88 29.21
CA PRO A 169 -9.17 26.96 29.99
C PRO A 169 -7.94 26.54 29.20
N LEU A 170 -8.06 25.48 28.40
CA LEU A 170 -6.97 24.96 27.55
C LEU A 170 -6.59 25.97 26.46
N TYR A 171 -7.56 26.55 25.78
CA TYR A 171 -7.33 27.61 24.80
C TYR A 171 -6.57 28.80 25.38
N ARG A 172 -6.98 29.29 26.55
CA ARG A 172 -6.31 30.43 27.25
C ARG A 172 -4.89 30.07 27.68
N SER A 173 -4.70 28.90 28.30
CA SER A 173 -3.40 28.44 28.78
C SER A 173 -2.44 28.23 27.61
N PHE A 174 -2.90 27.61 26.53
CA PHE A 174 -2.11 27.35 25.33
C PHE A 174 -1.63 28.63 24.64
N ARG A 175 -2.55 29.59 24.43
CA ARG A 175 -2.18 30.89 23.87
C ARG A 175 -1.14 31.62 24.74
N SER A 176 -1.32 31.64 26.04
CA SER A 176 -0.39 32.26 26.98
C SER A 176 1.00 31.61 26.92
N ALA A 177 1.05 30.27 26.88
CA ALA A 177 2.30 29.53 26.76
C ALA A 177 3.03 29.81 25.45
N LEU A 178 2.30 29.89 24.32
CA LEU A 178 2.89 30.22 23.03
C LEU A 178 3.43 31.65 22.96
N VAL A 179 2.67 32.64 23.46
CA VAL A 179 3.12 34.05 23.53
C VAL A 179 4.42 34.17 24.32
N SER A 180 4.50 33.50 25.50
CA SER A 180 5.72 33.55 26.34
C SER A 180 6.97 33.02 25.62
N LYS A 181 6.79 32.17 24.60
CA LYS A 181 7.86 31.58 23.78
C LYS A 181 8.08 32.30 22.44
N GLY A 182 7.34 33.36 22.15
CA GLY A 182 7.37 34.06 20.85
C GLY A 182 6.84 33.21 19.69
N LYS A 183 5.99 32.22 19.99
CA LYS A 183 5.42 31.27 19.04
C LYS A 183 3.92 31.49 18.85
N ALA A 184 3.39 30.99 17.73
CA ALA A 184 1.94 31.01 17.44
C ALA A 184 1.57 29.85 16.51
N TYR A 185 0.29 29.52 16.47
CA TYR A 185 -0.35 28.91 15.29
C TYR A 185 -0.90 30.02 14.38
N GLU A 186 -1.24 29.69 13.15
CA GLU A 186 -1.55 30.69 12.12
C GLU A 186 -2.71 31.61 12.54
N GLY A 187 -3.85 31.07 12.97
CA GLY A 187 -5.00 31.84 13.42
C GLY A 187 -4.70 32.78 14.59
N MET A 188 -3.89 32.33 15.54
CA MET A 188 -3.46 33.16 16.66
C MET A 188 -2.63 34.38 16.22
N LEU A 189 -1.73 34.18 15.24
CA LEU A 189 -0.96 35.28 14.65
C LEU A 189 -1.89 36.27 13.94
N TYR A 190 -2.81 35.78 13.12
CA TYR A 190 -3.79 36.58 12.40
C TYR A 190 -4.67 37.41 13.37
N ARG A 191 -5.20 36.77 14.42
CA ARG A 191 -6.00 37.41 15.45
C ARG A 191 -5.25 38.51 16.20
N SER A 192 -3.99 38.28 16.56
CA SER A 192 -3.16 39.27 17.25
C SER A 192 -3.00 40.55 16.43
N ILE A 193 -2.86 40.46 15.13
CA ILE A 193 -2.79 41.60 14.21
C ILE A 193 -4.16 42.30 14.13
N ALA A 194 -5.24 41.52 13.95
CA ALA A 194 -6.59 42.06 13.86
C ALA A 194 -6.99 42.83 15.15
N GLU A 195 -6.60 42.32 16.32
CA GLU A 195 -6.80 42.98 17.60
C GLU A 195 -5.93 44.24 17.71
N SER A 196 -4.64 44.18 17.29
CA SER A 196 -3.75 45.35 17.31
C SER A 196 -4.25 46.50 16.45
N VAL A 197 -4.79 46.24 15.22
CA VAL A 197 -5.33 47.30 14.35
C VAL A 197 -6.73 47.78 14.78
N ARG A 198 -7.38 47.11 15.74
CA ARG A 198 -8.59 47.64 16.40
C ARG A 198 -8.25 48.63 17.48
N GLU A 199 -7.14 48.44 18.20
CA GLU A 199 -6.69 49.24 19.32
C GLU A 199 -5.84 50.46 18.89
N LYS A 200 -5.02 50.29 17.83
CA LYS A 200 -4.09 51.32 17.34
C LYS A 200 -4.41 51.70 15.88
N PRO A 201 -4.06 52.93 15.46
CA PRO A 201 -4.16 53.28 14.06
C PRO A 201 -3.37 52.29 13.16
N VAL A 202 -4.00 51.79 12.12
CA VAL A 202 -3.35 50.82 11.22
C VAL A 202 -2.09 51.37 10.54
N ALA A 203 -2.07 52.70 10.32
CA ALA A 203 -0.88 53.38 9.79
C ALA A 203 0.35 53.22 10.73
N ASP A 204 0.15 53.33 12.05
CA ASP A 204 1.25 53.16 13.03
C ASP A 204 1.73 51.72 13.10
N VAL A 205 0.82 50.77 13.00
CA VAL A 205 1.16 49.33 12.98
C VAL A 205 1.99 48.98 11.72
N LEU A 206 1.65 49.54 10.57
CA LEU A 206 2.33 49.26 9.30
C LEU A 206 3.60 50.10 9.10
N ALA A 207 3.68 51.33 9.60
CA ALA A 207 4.83 52.22 9.43
C ALA A 207 6.12 51.61 9.99
N GLY A 208 6.07 50.84 11.08
CA GLY A 208 7.24 50.16 11.65
C GLY A 208 7.81 49.05 10.79
N VAL A 209 7.00 48.47 9.92
CA VAL A 209 7.37 47.34 9.07
C VAL A 209 7.54 47.72 7.61
N PHE A 210 6.75 48.68 7.13
CA PHE A 210 6.72 49.14 5.73
C PHE A 210 6.87 50.69 5.63
N PRO A 211 8.01 51.24 6.09
CA PRO A 211 8.15 52.70 6.24
C PRO A 211 8.08 53.48 4.93
N GLU A 212 8.42 52.88 3.80
CA GLU A 212 8.43 53.51 2.49
C GLU A 212 7.14 53.28 1.68
N THR A 213 6.25 52.40 2.16
CA THR A 213 5.04 52.01 1.43
C THR A 213 3.94 53.05 1.63
N VAL A 214 3.41 53.59 0.52
CA VAL A 214 2.29 54.57 0.53
C VAL A 214 0.96 53.89 0.35
N ARG A 215 0.93 52.82 -0.46
CA ARG A 215 -0.32 52.06 -0.73
C ARG A 215 -0.07 50.57 -0.81
N PHE A 216 -1.04 49.82 -0.37
CA PHE A 216 -1.12 48.37 -0.43
C PHE A 216 -2.21 47.97 -1.42
N VAL A 217 -1.87 47.11 -2.38
CA VAL A 217 -2.76 46.68 -3.44
C VAL A 217 -3.03 45.17 -3.26
N PHE A 218 -4.26 44.82 -2.92
CA PHE A 218 -4.69 43.44 -2.77
C PHE A 218 -5.19 42.89 -4.10
N VAL A 219 -4.59 41.81 -4.61
CA VAL A 219 -4.86 41.33 -5.96
C VAL A 219 -5.36 39.90 -5.96
N GLY A 220 -6.48 39.63 -6.59
CA GLY A 220 -7.01 38.31 -6.90
C GLY A 220 -7.39 37.45 -5.69
N LEU A 221 -7.71 38.04 -4.54
CA LEU A 221 -8.24 37.36 -3.38
C LEU A 221 -9.69 36.97 -3.60
N ASN A 222 -10.21 36.02 -2.82
CA ASN A 222 -11.62 35.60 -2.90
C ASN A 222 -12.20 35.32 -1.51
N ALA A 223 -11.92 34.13 -0.94
CA ALA A 223 -12.39 33.81 0.42
C ALA A 223 -11.49 34.51 1.45
N LEU A 224 -12.06 35.42 2.20
CA LEU A 224 -11.38 36.17 3.27
C LEU A 224 -11.84 35.66 4.63
N ASN A 225 -10.90 35.44 5.54
CA ASN A 225 -11.26 35.25 6.95
C ASN A 225 -11.51 36.60 7.64
N GLU A 226 -12.09 36.58 8.84
CA GLU A 226 -12.48 37.84 9.54
C GLU A 226 -11.26 38.65 10.02
N CYS A 227 -10.09 38.04 10.24
CA CYS A 227 -8.87 38.77 10.54
C CYS A 227 -8.37 39.56 9.31
N GLU A 228 -8.33 38.91 8.14
CA GLU A 228 -7.98 39.55 6.87
C GLU A 228 -8.96 40.69 6.56
N ARG A 229 -10.24 40.41 6.65
CA ARG A 229 -11.30 41.39 6.44
C ARG A 229 -11.17 42.60 7.37
N THR A 230 -10.87 42.37 8.65
CA THR A 230 -10.68 43.44 9.64
C THR A 230 -9.48 44.32 9.30
N LEU A 231 -8.33 43.71 8.95
CA LEU A 231 -7.13 44.45 8.55
C LEU A 231 -7.37 45.27 7.28
N MET A 232 -7.92 44.62 6.23
CA MET A 232 -8.20 45.26 4.94
C MET A 232 -9.19 46.43 5.10
N LYS A 233 -10.23 46.30 5.95
CA LYS A 233 -11.19 47.36 6.25
C LYS A 233 -10.54 48.57 6.91
N LYS A 234 -9.68 48.33 7.92
CA LYS A 234 -8.93 49.40 8.58
C LYS A 234 -7.98 50.12 7.61
N MET A 235 -7.33 49.37 6.73
CA MET A 235 -6.44 49.93 5.71
C MET A 235 -7.21 50.72 4.63
N ARG A 236 -8.39 50.24 4.21
CA ARG A 236 -9.28 50.95 3.31
C ARG A 236 -9.75 52.29 3.93
N ASP A 237 -10.24 52.27 5.18
CA ASP A 237 -10.75 53.40 5.89
C ASP A 237 -9.67 54.47 6.15
N ALA A 238 -8.40 54.04 6.24
CA ALA A 238 -7.24 54.91 6.32
C ALA A 238 -6.71 55.41 4.96
N GLY A 239 -7.32 55.01 3.85
CA GLY A 239 -6.88 55.38 2.50
C GLY A 239 -5.57 54.72 2.06
N LEU A 240 -5.17 53.60 2.74
CA LEU A 240 -3.90 52.91 2.49
C LEU A 240 -4.05 51.69 1.58
N ALA A 241 -5.29 51.23 1.28
CA ALA A 241 -5.49 50.01 0.51
C ALA A 241 -6.29 50.27 -0.78
N GLU A 242 -5.93 49.50 -1.82
CA GLU A 242 -6.65 49.34 -3.07
C GLU A 242 -6.91 47.86 -3.35
N PHE A 243 -7.97 47.58 -4.12
CA PHE A 243 -8.43 46.22 -4.34
C PHE A 243 -8.61 45.93 -5.83
N CYS A 244 -8.12 44.76 -6.26
CA CYS A 244 -8.23 44.26 -7.61
C CYS A 244 -8.90 42.86 -7.54
N TRP A 245 -10.17 42.80 -7.84
CA TRP A 245 -10.96 41.55 -7.84
C TRP A 245 -10.98 40.91 -9.22
N ASP A 246 -11.04 39.61 -9.26
CA ASP A 246 -11.16 38.84 -10.50
C ASP A 246 -12.56 38.19 -10.56
N TYR A 247 -13.58 39.04 -10.74
CA TYR A 247 -15.01 38.69 -10.79
C TYR A 247 -15.68 39.10 -12.11
N SER A 248 -14.92 39.04 -13.21
CA SER A 248 -15.34 39.60 -14.51
C SER A 248 -16.34 38.70 -15.27
N SER A 249 -16.36 37.39 -15.11
CA SER A 249 -17.21 36.52 -15.92
C SER A 249 -18.60 36.30 -15.34
N GLU A 250 -19.54 35.98 -16.25
CA GLU A 250 -20.91 35.65 -15.87
C GLU A 250 -20.95 34.40 -14.98
N MET A 251 -20.17 33.37 -15.29
CA MET A 251 -20.09 32.12 -14.49
C MET A 251 -19.60 32.37 -13.06
N VAL A 252 -18.65 33.29 -12.87
CA VAL A 252 -18.16 33.65 -11.53
C VAL A 252 -19.16 34.49 -10.76
N ARG A 253 -20.01 35.26 -11.46
CA ARG A 253 -21.06 36.11 -10.86
C ARG A 253 -22.36 35.36 -10.57
N ASP A 254 -22.53 34.18 -11.11
CA ASP A 254 -23.74 33.38 -10.95
C ASP A 254 -23.91 32.83 -9.52
N PRO A 255 -25.02 33.18 -8.82
CA PRO A 255 -25.31 32.62 -7.50
C PRO A 255 -25.72 31.15 -7.55
N GLY A 256 -26.19 30.63 -8.72
CA GLY A 256 -26.69 29.28 -8.89
C GLY A 256 -25.61 28.23 -8.72
N ASN A 257 -24.35 28.54 -9.09
CA ASN A 257 -23.21 27.65 -8.97
C ASN A 257 -22.35 27.85 -7.71
N LYS A 258 -22.73 28.78 -6.82
CA LYS A 258 -22.02 29.20 -5.61
C LYS A 258 -20.68 29.92 -5.81
N SER A 259 -20.19 30.12 -7.03
CA SER A 259 -18.89 30.76 -7.27
C SER A 259 -18.90 32.24 -6.82
N SER A 260 -20.07 32.90 -6.84
CA SER A 260 -20.25 34.28 -6.40
C SER A 260 -20.41 34.44 -4.88
N PHE A 261 -20.35 33.36 -4.09
CA PHE A 261 -20.65 33.36 -2.65
C PHE A 261 -19.92 34.46 -1.87
N PHE A 262 -18.62 34.67 -2.14
CA PHE A 262 -17.80 35.68 -1.48
C PHE A 262 -17.88 37.04 -2.19
N MET A 263 -18.18 37.03 -3.47
CA MET A 263 -18.12 38.21 -4.33
C MET A 263 -18.99 39.34 -3.83
N ALA A 264 -20.24 39.08 -3.48
CA ALA A 264 -21.18 40.11 -3.07
C ALA A 264 -20.69 40.91 -1.85
N ALA A 265 -20.19 40.21 -0.83
CA ALA A 265 -19.61 40.84 0.35
C ALA A 265 -18.31 41.58 0.04
N ASN A 266 -17.41 40.98 -0.76
CA ASN A 266 -16.12 41.59 -1.08
C ASN A 266 -16.26 42.86 -1.91
N VAL A 267 -17.09 42.86 -2.94
CA VAL A 267 -17.31 44.07 -3.81
C VAL A 267 -18.00 45.19 -3.05
N GLN A 268 -18.97 44.86 -2.20
CA GLN A 268 -19.70 45.84 -1.37
C GLN A 268 -18.76 46.47 -0.32
N GLU A 269 -17.96 45.66 0.36
CA GLU A 269 -17.12 46.13 1.44
C GLU A 269 -15.82 46.73 0.95
N PHE A 270 -15.26 46.25 -0.14
CA PHE A 270 -13.98 46.67 -0.72
C PHE A 270 -14.14 46.99 -2.21
N PRO A 271 -14.69 48.15 -2.56
CA PRO A 271 -14.94 48.55 -3.93
C PRO A 271 -13.59 48.63 -4.70
N GLN A 272 -13.63 48.17 -5.94
CA GLN A 272 -12.48 48.19 -6.84
C GLN A 272 -12.23 49.58 -7.36
N SER A 273 -10.97 50.01 -7.42
CA SER A 273 -10.58 51.38 -7.81
C SER A 273 -10.56 51.62 -9.34
N PHE A 274 -10.59 50.53 -10.13
CA PHE A 274 -10.61 50.64 -11.60
C PHE A 274 -11.52 49.56 -12.18
N GLU A 275 -12.12 49.90 -13.31
CA GLU A 275 -12.94 48.94 -14.05
C GLU A 275 -12.02 48.04 -14.90
N TYR A 276 -12.28 46.78 -14.86
CA TYR A 276 -11.70 45.79 -15.76
C TYR A 276 -12.75 45.50 -16.84
N ASP A 277 -12.41 45.82 -18.09
CA ASP A 277 -13.28 45.48 -19.22
C ASP A 277 -12.89 44.09 -19.75
N PRO A 278 -13.80 43.12 -19.69
CA PRO A 278 -13.58 41.79 -20.20
C PRO A 278 -13.80 41.65 -21.71
N GLU A 279 -13.51 42.69 -22.52
CA GLU A 279 -13.65 42.61 -23.99
C GLU A 279 -12.97 41.35 -24.56
N GLY A 280 -13.76 40.57 -25.30
CA GLY A 280 -13.26 39.39 -26.02
C GLY A 280 -13.34 38.04 -25.31
N LEU A 281 -14.01 37.93 -24.15
CA LEU A 281 -14.27 36.61 -23.55
C LEU A 281 -15.32 35.86 -24.39
N THR A 282 -14.84 34.84 -25.13
CA THR A 282 -15.68 33.85 -25.82
C THR A 282 -15.84 32.63 -24.94
N ALA A 283 -17.03 31.97 -25.04
CA ALA A 283 -17.20 30.69 -24.35
C ALA A 283 -16.12 29.67 -24.82
N PRO A 284 -15.46 28.97 -23.90
CA PRO A 284 -14.42 28.00 -24.26
C PRO A 284 -14.99 26.82 -25.05
N GLU A 285 -14.20 26.26 -25.97
CA GLU A 285 -14.47 24.93 -26.51
C GLU A 285 -14.16 23.88 -25.43
N ILE A 286 -15.19 23.10 -25.03
CA ILE A 286 -15.05 22.15 -23.92
C ILE A 286 -15.15 20.72 -24.42
N GLU A 287 -14.08 19.93 -24.22
CA GLU A 287 -14.03 18.50 -24.43
C GLU A 287 -14.10 17.77 -23.09
N VAL A 288 -14.95 16.77 -22.97
CA VAL A 288 -15.05 15.91 -21.76
C VAL A 288 -14.65 14.50 -22.13
N VAL A 289 -13.61 13.98 -21.48
CA VAL A 289 -13.05 12.66 -21.77
C VAL A 289 -13.21 11.71 -20.59
N SER A 290 -13.96 10.64 -20.81
CA SER A 290 -14.13 9.52 -19.87
C SER A 290 -13.02 8.50 -20.05
N VAL A 291 -12.31 8.12 -18.99
CA VAL A 291 -11.20 7.17 -19.01
C VAL A 291 -11.40 6.12 -17.92
N PRO A 292 -11.38 4.83 -18.21
CA PRO A 292 -11.54 3.78 -17.19
C PRO A 292 -10.25 3.47 -16.42
N SER A 293 -9.48 4.50 -16.06
CA SER A 293 -8.22 4.35 -15.31
C SER A 293 -7.70 5.71 -14.81
N SER A 294 -7.25 5.80 -13.55
CA SER A 294 -6.63 7.04 -13.07
C SER A 294 -5.30 7.32 -13.81
N VAL A 295 -4.40 6.35 -13.91
CA VAL A 295 -3.14 6.48 -14.68
C VAL A 295 -3.40 6.63 -16.18
N GLY A 296 -4.48 6.04 -16.69
CA GLY A 296 -4.92 6.17 -18.08
C GLY A 296 -5.19 7.62 -18.48
N GLN A 297 -5.63 8.47 -17.55
CA GLN A 297 -5.79 9.90 -17.78
C GLN A 297 -4.48 10.58 -18.18
N ALA A 298 -3.38 10.26 -17.49
CA ALA A 298 -2.06 10.78 -17.81
C ALA A 298 -1.59 10.28 -19.19
N LYS A 299 -1.85 9.02 -19.52
CA LYS A 299 -1.48 8.43 -20.83
C LYS A 299 -2.23 9.01 -22.03
N LEU A 300 -3.29 9.78 -21.81
CA LEU A 300 -3.95 10.55 -22.88
C LEU A 300 -3.19 11.82 -23.27
N LEU A 301 -2.35 12.35 -22.39
CA LEU A 301 -1.67 13.63 -22.60
C LEU A 301 -0.92 13.71 -23.94
N PRO A 302 -0.19 12.66 -24.42
CA PRO A 302 0.46 12.70 -25.72
C PRO A 302 -0.49 12.96 -26.91
N SER A 303 -1.76 12.63 -26.79
CA SER A 303 -2.76 12.89 -27.82
C SER A 303 -3.40 14.28 -27.73
N ILE A 304 -3.33 14.92 -26.55
CA ILE A 304 -3.93 16.23 -26.25
C ILE A 304 -2.90 17.35 -26.39
N LEU A 305 -1.71 17.16 -25.83
CA LEU A 305 -0.66 18.17 -25.79
C LEU A 305 0.04 18.28 -27.16
N LYS A 306 -0.08 19.44 -27.81
CA LYS A 306 0.52 19.70 -29.11
C LYS A 306 1.81 20.53 -29.00
N ASP A 307 1.86 21.40 -27.99
CA ASP A 307 2.94 22.33 -27.76
C ASP A 307 3.02 22.69 -26.26
N ASP A 308 3.84 23.63 -25.90
CA ASP A 308 4.10 24.09 -24.54
C ASP A 308 3.13 25.18 -24.04
N THR A 309 2.10 25.54 -24.83
CA THR A 309 1.10 26.58 -24.46
C THR A 309 0.01 26.04 -23.52
N TYR A 310 0.04 24.74 -23.23
CA TYR A 310 -0.94 24.10 -22.36
C TYR A 310 -0.63 24.28 -20.88
N ALA A 311 -1.70 24.28 -20.09
CA ALA A 311 -1.63 24.06 -18.65
C ALA A 311 -2.34 22.76 -18.28
N VAL A 312 -1.66 21.89 -17.54
CA VAL A 312 -2.21 20.64 -17.00
C VAL A 312 -2.46 20.83 -15.51
N VAL A 313 -3.72 20.76 -15.11
CA VAL A 313 -4.14 20.87 -13.70
C VAL A 313 -4.41 19.50 -13.14
N ILE A 314 -3.80 19.20 -12.00
CA ILE A 314 -3.83 17.90 -11.34
C ILE A 314 -4.46 18.03 -9.96
N PRO A 315 -5.77 17.80 -9.80
CA PRO A 315 -6.44 17.79 -8.51
C PRO A 315 -6.01 16.61 -7.62
N ASP A 316 -5.66 15.49 -8.24
CA ASP A 316 -5.08 14.32 -7.58
C ASP A 316 -3.56 14.33 -7.75
N GLU A 317 -2.85 14.75 -6.70
CA GLU A 317 -1.39 14.85 -6.69
C GLU A 317 -0.68 13.52 -7.00
N SER A 318 -1.34 12.38 -6.77
CA SER A 318 -0.78 11.05 -7.05
C SER A 318 -0.51 10.81 -8.55
N LEU A 319 -1.17 11.60 -9.43
CA LEU A 319 -0.95 11.57 -10.88
C LEU A 319 0.29 12.35 -11.34
N LEU A 320 0.99 13.05 -10.47
CA LEU A 320 2.13 13.89 -10.88
C LEU A 320 3.20 13.07 -11.64
N LEU A 321 3.69 11.97 -11.08
CA LEU A 321 4.68 11.12 -11.76
C LEU A 321 4.15 10.49 -13.05
N PRO A 322 2.96 9.88 -13.09
CA PRO A 322 2.33 9.44 -14.33
C PRO A 322 2.24 10.53 -15.39
N VAL A 323 1.88 11.76 -15.02
CA VAL A 323 1.81 12.92 -15.93
C VAL A 323 3.19 13.26 -16.47
N LEU A 324 4.19 13.42 -15.62
CA LEU A 324 5.55 13.75 -16.05
C LEU A 324 6.15 12.71 -17.01
N ASN A 325 5.87 11.42 -16.76
CA ASN A 325 6.30 10.32 -17.63
C ASN A 325 5.47 10.20 -18.93
N SER A 326 4.39 10.96 -19.06
CA SER A 326 3.50 10.91 -20.23
C SER A 326 3.59 12.18 -21.09
N ILE A 327 4.42 13.14 -20.71
CA ILE A 327 4.65 14.35 -21.52
C ILE A 327 5.40 13.96 -22.78
N PRO A 328 4.96 14.41 -23.97
CA PRO A 328 5.64 14.12 -25.23
C PRO A 328 7.07 14.69 -25.29
N ALA A 329 8.01 13.94 -25.86
CA ALA A 329 9.41 14.32 -25.92
C ALA A 329 9.71 15.62 -26.71
N HIS A 330 8.78 16.09 -27.55
CA HIS A 330 8.93 17.35 -28.27
C HIS A 330 8.66 18.59 -27.41
N ILE A 331 8.12 18.41 -26.20
CA ILE A 331 7.93 19.49 -25.21
C ILE A 331 9.15 19.48 -24.29
N GLU A 332 10.09 20.38 -24.54
CA GLU A 332 11.36 20.42 -23.82
C GLU A 332 11.24 21.22 -22.51
N ASP A 333 10.50 22.34 -22.53
CA ASP A 333 10.34 23.22 -21.37
C ASP A 333 9.09 22.82 -20.58
N ILE A 334 9.29 22.29 -19.37
CA ILE A 334 8.23 21.88 -18.44
C ILE A 334 8.42 22.60 -17.12
N ASN A 335 7.38 23.25 -16.66
CA ASN A 335 7.37 23.88 -15.36
C ASN A 335 6.38 23.19 -14.43
N VAL A 336 6.90 22.54 -13.39
CA VAL A 336 6.12 21.86 -12.36
C VAL A 336 6.09 22.74 -11.12
N THR A 337 4.91 23.19 -10.74
CA THR A 337 4.75 24.07 -9.57
C THR A 337 4.50 23.31 -8.29
N MET A 338 3.96 22.10 -8.41
CA MET A 338 3.80 21.19 -7.30
C MET A 338 5.19 20.64 -6.94
N GLY A 339 5.58 20.72 -5.67
CA GLY A 339 6.74 19.99 -5.21
C GLY A 339 6.49 18.49 -5.28
N PHE A 340 7.54 17.70 -5.52
CA PHE A 340 7.42 16.25 -5.39
C PHE A 340 7.23 15.89 -3.92
N PRO A 341 6.07 15.32 -3.50
CA PRO A 341 5.80 15.08 -2.09
C PRO A 341 6.59 13.88 -1.58
N MET A 342 7.16 14.01 -0.38
CA MET A 342 7.93 12.94 0.26
C MET A 342 7.14 11.64 0.43
N LYS A 343 5.84 11.72 0.71
CA LYS A 343 4.96 10.54 0.87
C LYS A 343 4.95 9.60 -0.34
N ASP A 344 5.22 10.14 -1.54
CA ASP A 344 5.20 9.40 -2.81
C ASP A 344 6.63 9.00 -3.27
N SER A 345 7.66 9.31 -2.46
CA SER A 345 9.06 9.00 -2.76
C SER A 345 9.42 7.55 -2.42
N ALA A 346 10.40 7.02 -3.14
CA ALA A 346 10.97 5.71 -2.85
C ALA A 346 11.63 5.67 -1.46
N PHE A 347 12.25 6.78 -1.04
CA PHE A 347 12.85 6.92 0.30
C PHE A 347 11.81 6.78 1.42
N TYR A 348 10.66 7.45 1.30
CA TYR A 348 9.59 7.33 2.30
C TYR A 348 9.01 5.91 2.35
N GLY A 349 8.83 5.28 1.18
CA GLY A 349 8.44 3.88 1.09
C GLY A 349 9.45 2.96 1.79
N PHE A 350 10.73 3.14 1.53
CA PHE A 350 11.80 2.39 2.18
C PHE A 350 11.83 2.62 3.70
N LEU A 351 11.77 3.87 4.14
CA LEU A 351 11.71 4.21 5.56
C LEU A 351 10.49 3.56 6.25
N SER A 352 9.34 3.57 5.60
CA SER A 352 8.11 2.92 6.11
C SER A 352 8.27 1.41 6.27
N LEU A 353 8.96 0.73 5.33
CA LEU A 353 9.29 -0.69 5.46
C LEU A 353 10.22 -0.96 6.64
N VAL A 354 11.21 -0.10 6.86
CA VAL A 354 12.12 -0.19 8.03
C VAL A 354 11.36 -0.03 9.35
N LEU A 355 10.47 0.96 9.43
CA LEU A 355 9.65 1.18 10.63
C LEU A 355 8.69 -0.01 10.88
N ALA A 356 8.06 -0.52 9.83
CA ALA A 356 7.20 -1.70 9.91
C ALA A 356 7.98 -2.94 10.37
N MET A 357 9.19 -3.15 9.86
CA MET A 357 10.07 -4.25 10.29
C MET A 357 10.36 -4.17 11.80
N GLN A 358 10.70 -2.99 12.32
CA GLN A 358 11.00 -2.80 13.74
C GLN A 358 9.78 -3.04 14.65
N MET A 359 8.56 -2.88 14.15
CA MET A 359 7.32 -3.15 14.91
C MET A 359 6.93 -4.64 14.93
N HIS A 360 7.48 -5.47 14.03
CA HIS A 360 7.11 -6.88 13.88
C HIS A 360 8.24 -7.84 14.30
N LEU A 361 9.10 -7.40 15.21
CA LEU A 361 10.13 -8.26 15.79
C LEU A 361 9.50 -9.27 16.75
N ARG A 362 10.04 -10.49 16.77
CA ARG A 362 9.66 -11.54 17.72
C ARG A 362 10.84 -11.86 18.64
N THR A 363 10.61 -11.83 19.96
CA THR A 363 11.64 -12.20 20.94
C THR A 363 11.44 -13.64 21.37
N LYS A 364 12.51 -14.42 21.35
CA LYS A 364 12.54 -15.81 21.80
C LYS A 364 13.72 -15.99 22.76
N GLY A 365 13.44 -16.03 24.08
CA GLY A 365 14.52 -15.96 25.09
C GLY A 365 15.32 -14.66 24.91
N ASP A 366 16.62 -14.79 24.74
CA ASP A 366 17.54 -13.67 24.48
C ASP A 366 17.72 -13.36 22.98
N GLU A 367 17.12 -14.14 22.09
CA GLU A 367 17.23 -13.98 20.64
C GLU A 367 16.09 -13.16 20.07
N VAL A 368 16.40 -12.21 19.19
CA VAL A 368 15.42 -11.43 18.44
C VAL A 368 15.38 -11.87 16.98
N LEU A 369 14.20 -12.13 16.50
CA LEU A 369 13.93 -12.67 15.18
C LEU A 369 13.14 -11.65 14.34
N PHE A 370 13.48 -11.59 13.06
CA PHE A 370 12.83 -10.74 12.07
C PHE A 370 11.81 -11.53 11.26
N TYR A 371 10.61 -11.00 11.09
CA TYR A 371 9.58 -11.60 10.27
C TYR A 371 9.96 -11.54 8.78
N HIS A 372 9.97 -12.69 8.11
CA HIS A 372 10.44 -12.81 6.71
C HIS A 372 9.71 -11.86 5.74
N GLY A 373 8.39 -11.66 5.87
CA GLY A 373 7.60 -10.80 4.98
C GLY A 373 8.09 -9.36 4.96
N GLN A 374 8.49 -8.81 6.12
CA GLN A 374 9.07 -7.47 6.22
C GLN A 374 10.49 -7.42 5.64
N VAL A 375 11.31 -8.45 5.91
CA VAL A 375 12.67 -8.56 5.37
C VAL A 375 12.63 -8.66 3.84
N TRP A 376 11.74 -9.48 3.29
CA TRP A 376 11.60 -9.62 1.83
C TRP A 376 11.09 -8.37 1.16
N SER A 377 10.18 -7.64 1.80
CA SER A 377 9.72 -6.34 1.30
C SER A 377 10.88 -5.34 1.20
N ILE A 378 11.77 -5.32 2.19
CA ILE A 378 13.01 -4.53 2.15
C ILE A 378 13.92 -5.01 1.02
N PHE A 379 14.18 -6.32 0.88
CA PHE A 379 15.02 -6.88 -0.18
C PHE A 379 14.47 -6.62 -1.59
N ALA A 380 13.15 -6.47 -1.73
CA ALA A 380 12.50 -6.12 -2.99
C ALA A 380 12.63 -4.64 -3.34
N SER A 381 12.83 -3.76 -2.34
CA SER A 381 12.93 -2.32 -2.52
C SER A 381 14.05 -1.93 -3.49
N GLY A 382 13.75 -0.98 -4.39
CA GLY A 382 14.73 -0.44 -5.34
C GLY A 382 15.91 0.25 -4.64
N ILE A 383 15.64 1.00 -3.56
CA ILE A 383 16.68 1.65 -2.75
C ILE A 383 17.60 0.60 -2.14
N PHE A 384 17.09 -0.44 -1.50
CA PHE A 384 17.92 -1.47 -0.90
C PHE A 384 18.83 -2.15 -1.93
N LYS A 385 18.29 -2.53 -3.09
CA LYS A 385 19.08 -3.14 -4.18
C LYS A 385 20.21 -2.22 -4.66
N HIS A 386 19.93 -0.91 -4.73
CA HIS A 386 20.94 0.09 -5.08
C HIS A 386 22.05 0.17 -4.01
N LEU A 387 21.66 0.21 -2.74
CA LEU A 387 22.59 0.33 -1.62
C LEU A 387 23.59 -0.84 -1.52
N ILE A 388 23.15 -2.07 -1.84
CA ILE A 388 24.00 -3.27 -1.76
C ILE A 388 24.62 -3.67 -3.10
N ARG A 389 24.47 -2.87 -4.17
CA ARG A 389 24.92 -3.24 -5.52
C ARG A 389 26.40 -3.61 -5.63
N ASN A 390 27.25 -3.02 -4.78
CA ASN A 390 28.68 -3.24 -4.75
C ASN A 390 29.15 -4.00 -3.49
N ASP A 391 28.23 -4.59 -2.73
CA ASP A 391 28.49 -5.32 -1.49
C ASP A 391 28.23 -6.81 -1.70
N ALA A 392 29.31 -7.56 -2.02
CA ALA A 392 29.21 -8.99 -2.29
C ALA A 392 28.79 -9.81 -1.06
N GLU A 393 29.16 -9.37 0.16
CA GLU A 393 28.79 -10.04 1.41
C GLU A 393 27.29 -9.91 1.65
N ALA A 394 26.74 -8.69 1.49
CA ALA A 394 25.31 -8.45 1.61
C ALA A 394 24.50 -9.23 0.55
N GLN A 395 24.96 -9.25 -0.70
CA GLN A 395 24.31 -10.04 -1.76
C GLN A 395 24.30 -11.54 -1.47
N ALA A 396 25.39 -12.08 -0.96
CA ALA A 396 25.46 -13.48 -0.56
C ALA A 396 24.52 -13.79 0.61
N ALA A 397 24.44 -12.89 1.60
CA ALA A 397 23.51 -13.02 2.72
C ALA A 397 22.04 -12.97 2.26
N VAL A 398 21.67 -12.05 1.38
CA VAL A 398 20.31 -11.97 0.80
C VAL A 398 19.95 -13.29 0.09
N LYS A 399 20.90 -13.87 -0.67
CA LYS A 399 20.70 -15.16 -1.32
C LYS A 399 20.50 -16.29 -0.31
N ALA A 400 21.37 -16.38 0.71
CA ALA A 400 21.30 -17.41 1.75
C ALA A 400 19.99 -17.33 2.55
N VAL A 401 19.51 -16.10 2.89
CA VAL A 401 18.25 -15.89 3.60
C VAL A 401 17.06 -16.35 2.75
N ARG A 402 17.08 -16.07 1.43
CA ARG A 402 16.01 -16.49 0.52
C ARG A 402 15.98 -18.02 0.37
N GLU A 403 17.15 -18.64 0.19
CA GLU A 403 17.27 -20.10 0.05
C GLU A 403 16.95 -20.84 1.36
N GLY A 404 17.08 -20.16 2.50
CA GLY A 404 16.82 -20.74 3.81
C GLY A 404 15.34 -20.90 4.15
N HIS A 405 14.41 -20.26 3.44
CA HIS A 405 12.95 -20.34 3.61
C HIS A 405 12.46 -20.26 5.07
N ARG A 406 13.14 -19.46 5.91
CA ARG A 406 12.77 -19.31 7.33
C ARG A 406 11.66 -18.28 7.51
N TYR A 407 10.64 -18.65 8.28
CA TYR A 407 9.55 -17.73 8.63
C TYR A 407 10.02 -16.60 9.57
N TYR A 408 10.87 -16.92 10.54
CA TYR A 408 11.55 -15.95 11.39
C TYR A 408 13.06 -16.09 11.17
N ILE A 409 13.70 -14.96 10.89
CA ILE A 409 15.11 -14.89 10.51
C ILE A 409 15.92 -14.31 11.68
N PRO A 410 16.97 -14.99 12.18
CA PRO A 410 17.85 -14.47 13.21
C PRO A 410 18.61 -13.20 12.77
N GLU A 411 18.81 -12.26 13.70
CA GLU A 411 19.60 -11.04 13.47
C GLU A 411 20.99 -11.34 12.89
N ALA A 412 21.65 -12.41 13.38
CA ALA A 412 23.00 -12.80 12.96
C ALA A 412 23.09 -13.17 11.47
N ASP A 413 22.01 -13.66 10.85
CA ASP A 413 21.97 -14.01 9.44
C ASP A 413 21.76 -12.78 8.54
N LEU A 414 21.20 -11.70 9.09
CA LEU A 414 20.90 -10.46 8.39
C LEU A 414 22.02 -9.42 8.47
N ARG A 415 22.76 -9.38 9.57
CA ARG A 415 23.79 -8.35 9.78
C ARG A 415 25.13 -8.73 9.11
N LYS A 416 25.10 -8.73 7.77
CA LYS A 416 26.26 -9.03 6.89
C LYS A 416 26.54 -7.85 5.97
N GLY A 417 27.76 -7.34 6.03
CA GLY A 417 28.13 -6.12 5.32
C GLY A 417 27.64 -4.82 5.98
N PRO A 418 28.20 -3.66 5.59
CA PRO A 418 28.01 -2.41 6.30
C PRO A 418 26.58 -1.87 6.25
N VAL A 419 25.89 -2.00 5.11
CA VAL A 419 24.51 -1.51 4.95
C VAL A 419 23.53 -2.38 5.76
N MET A 420 23.66 -3.70 5.66
CA MET A 420 22.78 -4.62 6.37
C MET A 420 23.03 -4.58 7.88
N ASP A 421 24.29 -4.35 8.34
CA ASP A 421 24.56 -4.15 9.77
C ASP A 421 23.86 -2.92 10.34
N LEU A 422 23.79 -1.82 9.57
CA LEU A 422 23.04 -0.63 9.99
C LEU A 422 21.52 -0.88 9.98
N LEU A 423 21.01 -1.54 8.95
CA LEU A 423 19.59 -1.69 8.70
C LEU A 423 18.91 -2.66 9.68
N PHE A 424 19.54 -3.81 9.95
CA PHE A 424 18.97 -4.88 10.76
C PHE A 424 19.36 -4.82 12.23
N ARG A 425 19.73 -3.63 12.73
CA ARG A 425 19.87 -3.41 14.17
C ARG A 425 18.51 -3.28 14.84
N ILE A 426 18.40 -3.83 16.03
CA ILE A 426 17.20 -3.76 16.85
C ILE A 426 17.12 -2.38 17.51
N ALA A 427 16.08 -1.63 17.19
CA ALA A 427 15.78 -0.33 17.79
C ALA A 427 14.53 -0.37 18.69
N VAL A 428 13.52 -1.14 18.31
CA VAL A 428 12.30 -1.35 19.11
C VAL A 428 12.46 -2.66 19.89
N ARG A 429 12.69 -2.54 21.20
CA ARG A 429 12.84 -3.72 22.09
C ARG A 429 11.49 -4.23 22.57
N ASP A 430 10.59 -3.31 22.92
CA ASP A 430 9.22 -3.60 23.33
C ASP A 430 8.25 -2.61 22.67
N PRO A 431 7.44 -3.06 21.70
CA PRO A 431 6.46 -2.21 21.01
C PRO A 431 5.38 -1.63 21.95
N LYS A 432 5.21 -2.22 23.13
CA LYS A 432 4.21 -1.83 24.13
C LYS A 432 4.79 -0.97 25.27
N SER A 433 6.06 -0.65 25.23
CA SER A 433 6.70 0.24 26.20
C SER A 433 6.67 1.69 25.71
N ASN A 434 6.31 2.61 26.61
CA ASN A 434 6.35 4.05 26.39
C ASN A 434 7.58 4.71 27.04
N ASP A 435 8.66 3.97 27.22
CA ASP A 435 9.90 4.47 27.80
C ASP A 435 10.58 5.48 26.86
N ALA A 436 10.84 6.67 27.35
CA ALA A 436 11.53 7.73 26.62
C ALA A 436 12.95 7.33 26.16
N SER A 437 13.62 6.44 26.91
CA SER A 437 14.95 5.94 26.52
C SER A 437 14.87 5.11 25.23
N GLN A 438 13.81 4.29 25.06
CA GLN A 438 13.59 3.54 23.84
C GLN A 438 13.33 4.45 22.63
N ILE A 439 12.55 5.51 22.80
CA ILE A 439 12.32 6.49 21.73
C ILE A 439 13.61 7.20 21.35
N HIS A 440 14.45 7.52 22.34
CA HIS A 440 15.78 8.08 22.06
C HIS A 440 16.66 7.10 21.26
N ASP A 441 16.68 5.82 21.60
CA ASP A 441 17.41 4.77 20.88
C ASP A 441 16.90 4.61 19.45
N ILE A 442 15.56 4.66 19.23
CA ILE A 442 14.94 4.65 17.91
C ILE A 442 15.40 5.86 17.09
N CYS A 443 15.42 7.06 17.67
CA CYS A 443 15.93 8.25 17.00
C CYS A 443 17.40 8.11 16.60
N LEU A 444 18.24 7.59 17.49
CA LEU A 444 19.66 7.34 17.20
C LEU A 444 19.84 6.30 16.09
N TYR A 445 19.06 5.22 16.11
CA TYR A 445 19.08 4.20 15.07
C TYR A 445 18.74 4.80 13.71
N LEU A 446 17.60 5.51 13.59
CA LEU A 446 17.16 6.11 12.35
C LEU A 446 18.15 7.15 11.82
N LYS A 447 18.71 7.98 12.68
CA LYS A 447 19.74 8.97 12.30
C LYS A 447 21.02 8.30 11.79
N ARG A 448 21.49 7.23 12.45
CA ARG A 448 22.66 6.46 12.00
C ARG A 448 22.40 5.78 10.67
N LEU A 449 21.21 5.17 10.50
CA LEU A 449 20.80 4.55 9.24
C LEU A 449 20.82 5.58 8.11
N ILE A 450 20.12 6.71 8.26
CA ILE A 450 20.06 7.76 7.24
C ILE A 450 21.45 8.32 6.93
N ALA A 451 22.27 8.60 7.96
CA ALA A 451 23.63 9.10 7.75
C ALA A 451 24.53 8.10 7.03
N GLY A 452 24.31 6.80 7.21
CA GLY A 452 25.06 5.75 6.51
C GLY A 452 24.64 5.51 5.07
N ILE A 453 23.32 5.63 4.76
CA ILE A 453 22.80 5.35 3.42
C ILE A 453 22.78 6.56 2.50
N ALA A 454 22.58 7.79 3.02
CA ALA A 454 22.50 8.99 2.20
C ALA A 454 23.74 9.24 1.31
N PRO A 455 24.99 9.04 1.79
CA PRO A 455 26.17 9.19 0.93
C PRO A 455 26.22 8.17 -0.22
N LEU A 456 25.67 6.95 -0.01
CA LEU A 456 25.64 5.89 -1.03
C LEU A 456 24.65 6.23 -2.14
N MET A 457 23.59 6.97 -1.83
CA MET A 457 22.62 7.48 -2.81
C MET A 457 23.11 8.74 -3.51
N ALA A 458 23.91 9.58 -2.84
CA ALA A 458 24.36 10.89 -3.36
C ALA A 458 25.27 10.79 -4.58
N GLY A 459 25.85 9.62 -4.86
CA GLY A 459 26.70 9.36 -6.04
C GLY A 459 25.94 9.10 -7.33
N ASP A 460 24.61 9.12 -7.32
CA ASP A 460 23.76 8.79 -8.46
C ASP A 460 22.70 9.89 -8.65
N GLU A 461 22.68 10.53 -9.80
CA GLU A 461 21.69 11.58 -10.13
C GLU A 461 20.26 11.11 -10.03
N ALA A 462 19.99 9.83 -10.31
CA ALA A 462 18.68 9.22 -10.17
C ALA A 462 18.13 9.26 -8.73
N HIS A 463 18.99 9.39 -7.73
CA HIS A 463 18.62 9.44 -6.32
C HIS A 463 18.79 10.83 -5.66
N ALA A 464 19.05 11.88 -6.44
CA ALA A 464 19.27 13.23 -5.90
C ALA A 464 18.09 13.72 -5.05
N VAL A 465 16.85 13.48 -5.48
CA VAL A 465 15.63 13.86 -4.74
C VAL A 465 15.52 13.07 -3.45
N GLU A 466 15.87 11.78 -3.47
CA GLU A 466 15.82 10.91 -2.30
C GLU A 466 16.81 11.36 -1.21
N VAL A 467 17.95 11.92 -1.59
CA VAL A 467 18.93 12.51 -0.65
C VAL A 467 18.36 13.74 0.05
N GLU A 468 17.63 14.60 -0.66
CA GLU A 468 16.96 15.76 -0.04
C GLU A 468 15.88 15.32 0.95
N PHE A 469 15.10 14.28 0.64
CA PHE A 469 14.16 13.69 1.58
C PHE A 469 14.87 13.06 2.79
N ALA A 470 16.00 12.40 2.59
CA ALA A 470 16.79 11.85 3.69
C ALA A 470 17.28 12.97 4.65
N LYS A 471 17.72 14.11 4.13
CA LYS A 471 18.09 15.29 4.95
C LYS A 471 16.90 15.83 5.75
N ALA A 472 15.72 15.95 5.11
CA ALA A 472 14.52 16.42 5.77
C ALA A 472 14.08 15.44 6.89
N ALA A 473 14.12 14.14 6.64
CA ALA A 473 13.82 13.12 7.64
C ALA A 473 14.82 13.14 8.82
N TYR A 474 16.11 13.27 8.53
CA TYR A 474 17.14 13.39 9.57
C TYR A 474 16.87 14.59 10.50
N SER A 475 16.49 15.73 9.91
CA SER A 475 16.15 16.94 10.67
C SER A 475 14.89 16.77 11.50
N ALA A 476 13.83 16.15 10.94
CA ALA A 476 12.59 15.89 11.67
C ALA A 476 12.80 14.95 12.86
N ILE A 477 13.58 13.86 12.67
CA ILE A 477 13.95 12.93 13.74
C ILE A 477 14.76 13.66 14.84
N GLY A 478 15.70 14.54 14.45
CA GLY A 478 16.48 15.35 15.39
C GLY A 478 15.60 16.23 16.27
N ARG A 479 14.54 16.84 15.72
CA ARG A 479 13.58 17.66 16.46
C ARG A 479 12.78 16.82 17.48
N LEU A 480 12.29 15.64 17.09
CA LEU A 480 11.59 14.75 18.01
C LEU A 480 12.49 14.22 19.11
N GLN A 481 13.77 13.93 18.81
CA GLN A 481 14.76 13.45 19.77
C GLN A 481 14.97 14.43 20.93
N THR A 482 14.95 15.75 20.68
CA THR A 482 15.17 16.77 21.71
C THR A 482 14.04 16.90 22.72
N ARG A 483 12.85 16.31 22.43
CA ARG A 483 11.64 16.44 23.27
C ARG A 483 11.51 15.40 24.37
N ASN A 484 12.39 14.38 24.44
CA ASN A 484 12.36 13.33 25.45
C ASN A 484 10.96 12.70 25.63
N LEU A 485 10.38 12.20 24.54
CA LEU A 485 9.00 11.73 24.47
C LEU A 485 8.82 10.36 25.13
N GLY A 486 7.99 10.26 26.16
CA GLY A 486 7.54 8.99 26.75
C GLY A 486 6.26 8.50 26.05
N ILE A 487 6.40 7.91 24.86
CA ILE A 487 5.31 7.44 24.00
C ILE A 487 5.61 6.04 23.45
N PHE A 488 4.59 5.34 22.96
CA PHE A 488 4.78 4.08 22.25
C PHE A 488 5.49 4.29 20.90
N PRO A 489 6.30 3.34 20.44
CA PRO A 489 6.93 3.40 19.12
C PRO A 489 5.93 3.67 17.98
N ALA A 490 4.73 3.09 18.02
CA ALA A 490 3.68 3.32 17.03
C ALA A 490 3.26 4.80 16.96
N THR A 491 3.11 5.46 18.11
CA THR A 491 2.79 6.89 18.19
C THR A 491 3.94 7.75 17.68
N PHE A 492 5.17 7.40 18.05
CA PHE A 492 6.37 8.07 17.53
C PHE A 492 6.42 8.01 16.01
N PHE A 493 6.17 6.84 15.40
CA PHE A 493 6.15 6.68 13.94
C PHE A 493 5.03 7.47 13.28
N LYS A 494 3.86 7.55 13.92
CA LYS A 494 2.76 8.41 13.46
C LYS A 494 3.13 9.88 13.47
N LEU A 495 3.73 10.37 14.56
CA LEU A 495 4.19 11.78 14.66
C LEU A 495 5.30 12.08 13.64
N LEU A 496 6.25 11.16 13.47
CA LEU A 496 7.27 11.28 12.43
C LEU A 496 6.63 11.36 11.04
N GLY A 497 5.66 10.50 10.74
CA GLY A 497 4.89 10.55 9.49
C GLY A 497 4.20 11.90 9.27
N GLN A 498 3.57 12.48 10.31
CA GLN A 498 2.94 13.80 10.23
C GLN A 498 3.94 14.92 9.93
N LEU A 499 5.17 14.83 10.44
CA LEU A 499 6.25 15.78 10.11
C LEU A 499 6.77 15.62 8.68
N LEU A 500 6.78 14.40 8.15
CA LEU A 500 7.33 14.08 6.83
C LEU A 500 6.32 14.28 5.68
N GLN A 501 5.02 14.05 5.93
CA GLN A 501 3.98 14.15 4.89
C GLN A 501 3.91 15.52 4.17
N PRO A 502 4.04 16.67 4.86
CA PRO A 502 4.00 17.98 4.18
C PRO A 502 5.31 18.35 3.49
N VAL A 503 6.38 17.56 3.66
CA VAL A 503 7.66 17.81 3.02
C VAL A 503 7.54 17.54 1.52
N ALA A 504 7.88 18.53 0.71
CA ALA A 504 7.97 18.39 -0.73
C ALA A 504 9.26 19.04 -1.23
N VAL A 505 9.90 18.41 -2.21
CA VAL A 505 11.06 18.96 -2.90
C VAL A 505 10.58 19.70 -4.14
N PRO A 506 10.84 21.00 -4.27
CA PRO A 506 10.46 21.75 -5.46
C PRO A 506 11.28 21.29 -6.67
N PHE A 507 10.66 21.22 -7.83
CA PHE A 507 11.38 21.02 -9.08
C PHE A 507 12.15 22.29 -9.45
N ASN A 508 13.38 22.13 -9.92
CA ASN A 508 14.19 23.23 -10.43
C ASN A 508 13.80 23.52 -11.88
N GLY A 509 13.40 24.74 -12.18
CA GLY A 509 13.04 25.18 -13.53
C GLY A 509 12.78 26.67 -13.59
N GLU A 510 12.76 27.25 -14.80
CA GLU A 510 12.33 28.63 -14.98
C GLU A 510 10.79 28.71 -14.78
N PRO A 511 10.30 29.40 -13.75
CA PRO A 511 8.92 29.30 -13.28
C PRO A 511 7.84 29.81 -14.24
N LEU A 512 8.18 30.31 -15.44
CA LEU A 512 7.26 31.05 -16.30
C LEU A 512 7.37 30.68 -17.79
N LYS A 513 8.08 29.58 -18.12
CA LYS A 513 8.21 29.07 -19.49
C LYS A 513 7.70 27.65 -19.62
N GLY A 514 7.29 27.27 -20.82
CA GLY A 514 6.91 25.95 -21.20
C GLY A 514 5.57 25.47 -20.65
N LEU A 515 5.34 24.18 -20.78
CA LEU A 515 4.17 23.48 -20.29
C LEU A 515 4.01 23.65 -18.78
N GLN A 516 2.87 24.14 -18.34
CA GLN A 516 2.60 24.35 -16.91
C GLN A 516 1.90 23.14 -16.32
N VAL A 517 2.49 22.49 -15.31
CA VAL A 517 1.90 21.39 -14.54
C VAL A 517 1.68 21.86 -13.11
N MET A 518 0.42 21.89 -12.63
CA MET A 518 0.07 22.53 -11.37
C MET A 518 -1.14 21.94 -10.67
N GLY A 519 -1.23 22.18 -9.36
CA GLY A 519 -2.44 21.91 -8.57
C GLY A 519 -3.52 22.98 -8.74
N PRO A 520 -4.79 22.70 -8.41
CA PRO A 520 -5.89 23.68 -8.56
C PRO A 520 -5.69 24.96 -7.77
N LEU A 521 -5.08 24.90 -6.58
CA LEU A 521 -4.83 26.06 -5.73
C LEU A 521 -3.73 26.99 -6.27
N GLU A 522 -2.90 26.51 -7.17
CA GLU A 522 -1.82 27.25 -7.77
C GLU A 522 -2.25 28.03 -9.01
N THR A 523 -3.44 27.70 -9.55
CA THR A 523 -4.04 28.38 -10.71
C THR A 523 -4.68 29.73 -10.38
N ARG A 524 -4.67 30.13 -9.10
CA ARG A 524 -5.28 31.37 -8.62
C ARG A 524 -4.74 32.60 -9.34
N ALA A 525 -5.63 33.42 -9.86
CA ALA A 525 -5.33 34.65 -10.59
C ALA A 525 -4.43 34.45 -11.82
N LEU A 526 -4.45 33.24 -12.44
CA LEU A 526 -3.72 32.92 -13.67
C LEU A 526 -4.69 32.58 -14.81
N ASP A 527 -4.26 32.85 -16.04
CA ASP A 527 -5.01 32.61 -17.27
C ASP A 527 -4.21 31.70 -18.21
N PHE A 528 -4.90 30.78 -18.88
CA PHE A 528 -4.29 29.83 -19.81
C PHE A 528 -5.16 29.71 -21.06
N THR A 529 -4.54 29.69 -22.23
CA THR A 529 -5.22 29.55 -23.53
C THR A 529 -5.76 28.13 -23.72
N ASN A 530 -4.91 27.13 -23.41
CA ASN A 530 -5.24 25.71 -23.53
C ASN A 530 -5.13 25.05 -22.14
N LEU A 531 -6.21 24.43 -21.69
CA LEU A 531 -6.33 23.90 -20.33
C LEU A 531 -6.71 22.43 -20.37
N VAL A 532 -5.97 21.60 -19.63
CA VAL A 532 -6.33 20.22 -19.37
C VAL A 532 -6.48 20.02 -17.88
N ILE A 533 -7.66 19.57 -17.43
CA ILE A 533 -7.92 19.28 -16.01
C ILE A 533 -8.15 17.78 -15.88
N LEU A 534 -7.28 17.09 -15.13
CA LEU A 534 -7.39 15.67 -14.81
C LEU A 534 -8.27 15.47 -13.57
N SER A 535 -8.69 14.24 -13.34
CA SER A 535 -9.46 13.83 -12.14
C SER A 535 -10.66 14.72 -11.86
N CYS A 536 -11.41 15.13 -12.92
CA CYS A 536 -12.66 15.85 -12.80
C CYS A 536 -13.80 14.95 -12.29
N ASN A 537 -13.56 14.26 -11.17
CA ASN A 537 -14.51 13.37 -10.51
C ASN A 537 -15.18 14.05 -9.32
N GLU A 538 -16.43 13.67 -9.04
CA GLU A 538 -17.11 14.07 -7.84
C GLU A 538 -16.35 13.60 -6.58
N GLY A 539 -16.12 14.52 -5.64
CA GLY A 539 -15.33 14.26 -4.44
C GLY A 539 -13.82 14.46 -4.58
N MET A 540 -13.30 14.59 -5.83
CA MET A 540 -11.90 14.95 -6.10
C MET A 540 -11.80 16.42 -6.56
N PHE A 541 -12.62 16.81 -7.51
CA PHE A 541 -12.78 18.19 -7.95
C PHE A 541 -14.26 18.50 -8.26
N PRO A 542 -15.03 19.05 -7.32
CA PRO A 542 -14.64 19.61 -6.01
C PRO A 542 -14.24 18.55 -4.99
N ARG A 543 -13.24 18.90 -4.18
CA ARG A 543 -12.81 18.02 -3.10
C ARG A 543 -13.83 18.07 -1.95
N ARG A 544 -14.35 16.92 -1.56
CA ARG A 544 -15.15 16.81 -0.34
C ARG A 544 -14.20 16.49 0.83
N SER A 545 -13.85 17.50 1.62
CA SER A 545 -13.18 17.27 2.90
C SER A 545 -14.10 17.79 4.02
N VAL A 546 -14.56 16.89 4.86
CA VAL A 546 -15.14 17.29 6.14
C VAL A 546 -13.98 17.45 7.10
N SER A 547 -13.65 18.66 7.50
CA SER A 547 -12.67 18.89 8.57
C SER A 547 -13.24 18.29 9.85
N SER A 548 -12.44 17.46 10.53
CA SER A 548 -12.77 17.00 11.87
C SER A 548 -12.83 18.20 12.79
N SER A 549 -13.91 18.34 13.55
CA SER A 549 -14.11 19.44 14.47
C SER A 549 -14.90 18.96 15.68
N PHE A 550 -14.58 19.48 16.86
CA PHE A 550 -15.41 19.32 18.04
C PHE A 550 -16.61 20.30 18.00
N ILE A 551 -16.49 21.39 17.23
CA ILE A 551 -17.54 22.40 17.13
C ILE A 551 -18.60 21.91 16.13
N PRO A 552 -19.87 21.69 16.57
CA PRO A 552 -20.94 21.23 15.70
C PRO A 552 -21.19 22.20 14.52
N PRO A 553 -21.63 21.67 13.35
CA PRO A 553 -21.87 22.48 12.15
C PRO A 553 -22.82 23.67 12.38
N GLU A 554 -23.85 23.50 13.19
CA GLU A 554 -24.84 24.55 13.51
C GLU A 554 -24.20 25.66 14.35
N LEU A 555 -23.34 25.29 15.32
CA LEU A 555 -22.60 26.29 16.09
C LEU A 555 -21.51 26.93 15.22
N ARG A 556 -20.85 26.21 14.33
CA ARG A 556 -19.92 26.80 13.35
C ARG A 556 -20.63 27.86 12.54
N LYS A 557 -21.84 27.59 12.05
CA LYS A 557 -22.65 28.54 11.29
C LYS A 557 -23.08 29.74 12.13
N ALA A 558 -23.55 29.51 13.36
CA ALA A 558 -24.00 30.57 14.29
C ALA A 558 -22.88 31.53 14.69
N PHE A 559 -21.65 31.05 14.79
CA PHE A 559 -20.47 31.84 15.16
C PHE A 559 -19.61 32.28 13.95
N GLY A 560 -20.12 32.12 12.72
CA GLY A 560 -19.43 32.55 11.50
C GLY A 560 -18.19 31.76 11.13
N LEU A 561 -18.04 30.56 11.68
CA LEU A 561 -16.92 29.65 11.34
C LEU A 561 -17.17 28.95 9.99
N PRO A 562 -16.11 28.54 9.26
CA PRO A 562 -16.28 27.92 7.95
C PRO A 562 -17.02 26.58 8.04
N THR A 563 -17.98 26.41 7.13
CA THR A 563 -18.78 25.19 6.96
C THR A 563 -18.41 24.51 5.65
N TYR A 564 -19.01 23.34 5.37
CA TYR A 564 -18.81 22.66 4.07
C TYR A 564 -19.30 23.53 2.87
N GLU A 565 -20.30 24.36 3.06
CA GLU A 565 -20.79 25.28 2.02
C GLU A 565 -19.75 26.32 1.64
N TYR A 566 -18.97 26.78 2.61
CA TYR A 566 -17.85 27.68 2.40
C TYR A 566 -16.77 27.02 1.51
N GLN A 567 -16.43 25.77 1.79
CA GLN A 567 -15.46 25.02 0.98
C GLN A 567 -15.99 24.79 -0.45
N ASP A 568 -17.25 24.40 -0.61
CA ASP A 568 -17.90 24.24 -1.92
C ASP A 568 -17.80 25.53 -2.75
N ALA A 569 -18.05 26.68 -2.14
CA ALA A 569 -18.00 27.98 -2.80
C ALA A 569 -16.57 28.35 -3.23
N VAL A 570 -15.56 28.01 -2.42
CA VAL A 570 -14.14 28.19 -2.77
C VAL A 570 -13.76 27.38 -3.99
N TRP A 571 -14.12 26.09 -4.03
CA TRP A 571 -13.84 25.22 -5.16
C TRP A 571 -14.61 25.62 -6.42
N ALA A 572 -15.86 26.05 -6.29
CA ALA A 572 -16.66 26.57 -7.41
C ALA A 572 -15.99 27.79 -8.04
N TYR A 573 -15.60 28.76 -7.22
CA TYR A 573 -14.88 29.94 -7.72
C TYR A 573 -13.60 29.56 -8.47
N TYR A 574 -12.76 28.67 -7.95
CA TYR A 574 -11.54 28.27 -8.63
C TYR A 574 -11.80 27.58 -9.96
N PHE A 575 -12.79 26.69 -10.02
CA PHE A 575 -13.13 26.01 -11.27
C PHE A 575 -13.65 26.98 -12.33
N TYR A 576 -14.69 27.77 -12.01
CA TYR A 576 -15.31 28.66 -13.00
C TYR A 576 -14.39 29.80 -13.42
N ARG A 577 -13.62 30.33 -12.48
CA ARG A 577 -12.61 31.33 -12.78
C ARG A 577 -11.51 30.79 -13.69
N LEU A 578 -11.08 29.56 -13.48
CA LEU A 578 -10.00 28.94 -14.27
C LEU A 578 -10.39 28.72 -15.72
N ILE A 579 -11.61 28.26 -15.99
CA ILE A 579 -12.07 27.94 -17.36
C ILE A 579 -12.53 29.16 -18.16
N GLN A 580 -12.95 30.23 -17.51
CA GLN A 580 -13.62 31.37 -18.16
C GLN A 580 -12.78 32.07 -19.22
N ARG A 581 -11.46 32.05 -19.14
CA ARG A 581 -10.53 32.74 -20.06
C ARG A 581 -9.74 31.79 -20.97
N ALA A 582 -9.99 30.51 -20.85
CA ALA A 582 -9.44 29.51 -21.74
C ALA A 582 -10.19 29.51 -23.09
N GLN A 583 -9.45 29.28 -24.18
CA GLN A 583 -10.05 29.05 -25.51
C GLN A 583 -10.48 27.58 -25.65
N LYS A 584 -9.62 26.66 -25.16
CA LYS A 584 -9.87 25.23 -25.19
C LYS A 584 -9.69 24.62 -23.81
N VAL A 585 -10.69 23.84 -23.37
CA VAL A 585 -10.69 23.15 -22.09
C VAL A 585 -10.95 21.66 -22.31
N THR A 586 -10.05 20.81 -21.84
CA THR A 586 -10.24 19.36 -21.81
C THR A 586 -10.41 18.91 -20.37
N LEU A 587 -11.59 18.38 -20.03
CA LEU A 587 -11.93 17.84 -18.72
C LEU A 587 -11.83 16.32 -18.77
N VAL A 588 -10.96 15.72 -17.99
CA VAL A 588 -10.73 14.27 -17.97
C VAL A 588 -11.16 13.70 -16.62
N TYR A 589 -11.94 12.62 -16.62
CA TYR A 589 -12.37 11.96 -15.39
C TYR A 589 -12.20 10.44 -15.47
N ASP A 590 -11.99 9.80 -14.30
CA ASP A 590 -11.91 8.34 -14.15
C ASP A 590 -13.33 7.77 -14.05
N SER A 591 -13.71 6.94 -15.00
CA SER A 591 -15.06 6.35 -15.07
C SER A 591 -15.16 4.97 -14.41
N ARG A 592 -14.10 4.47 -13.74
CA ARG A 592 -14.15 3.19 -13.03
C ARG A 592 -15.06 3.26 -11.82
N THR A 593 -15.80 2.18 -11.61
CA THR A 593 -16.55 1.94 -10.37
C THR A 593 -15.79 0.90 -9.53
N GLU A 594 -15.25 1.31 -8.38
CA GLU A 594 -14.60 0.40 -7.42
C GLU A 594 -15.39 0.40 -6.10
N GLY A 595 -16.12 -0.66 -5.83
CA GLY A 595 -16.92 -0.82 -4.63
C GLY A 595 -17.97 0.29 -4.47
N LEU A 596 -17.89 1.08 -3.37
CA LEU A 596 -18.78 2.21 -3.10
C LEU A 596 -18.33 3.53 -3.75
N LYS A 597 -17.13 3.57 -4.37
CA LYS A 597 -16.67 4.76 -5.11
C LYS A 597 -17.15 4.64 -6.56
N GLY A 598 -18.16 5.42 -6.90
CA GLY A 598 -18.61 5.58 -8.28
C GLY A 598 -17.60 6.39 -9.09
N GLY A 599 -17.32 6.00 -10.32
CA GLY A 599 -16.59 6.82 -11.30
C GLY A 599 -17.45 7.96 -11.84
N GLU A 600 -18.06 8.76 -10.96
CA GLU A 600 -18.95 9.84 -11.36
C GLU A 600 -18.15 11.06 -11.80
N GLU A 601 -18.61 11.67 -12.92
CA GLU A 601 -18.10 12.97 -13.34
C GLU A 601 -18.44 14.07 -12.34
N SER A 602 -17.59 15.07 -12.26
CA SER A 602 -17.80 16.24 -11.40
C SER A 602 -19.15 16.92 -11.67
N ARG A 603 -19.81 17.37 -10.60
CA ARG A 603 -21.03 18.23 -10.70
C ARG A 603 -20.80 19.46 -11.57
N TYR A 604 -19.58 19.96 -11.66
CA TYR A 604 -19.26 21.12 -12.49
C TYR A 604 -19.44 20.83 -13.98
N ILE A 605 -19.11 19.62 -14.46
CA ILE A 605 -19.35 19.20 -15.84
C ILE A 605 -20.86 19.22 -16.12
N LYS A 606 -21.67 18.69 -15.21
CA LYS A 606 -23.13 18.70 -15.33
C LYS A 606 -23.69 20.13 -15.30
N GLN A 607 -23.13 21.02 -14.50
CA GLN A 607 -23.55 22.42 -14.48
C GLN A 607 -23.21 23.14 -15.79
N LEU A 608 -22.03 22.89 -16.37
CA LEU A 608 -21.68 23.45 -17.68
C LEU A 608 -22.67 23.00 -18.76
N GLU A 609 -23.07 21.75 -18.75
CA GLU A 609 -23.99 21.19 -19.75
C GLU A 609 -25.44 21.63 -19.53
N TYR A 610 -25.96 21.46 -18.30
CA TYR A 610 -27.40 21.62 -18.04
C TYR A 610 -27.78 23.01 -17.51
N HIS A 611 -26.92 23.68 -16.77
CA HIS A 611 -27.22 25.03 -16.22
C HIS A 611 -26.84 26.13 -17.22
N TYR A 612 -25.64 25.99 -17.85
CA TYR A 612 -25.17 26.98 -18.82
C TYR A 612 -25.51 26.61 -20.27
N GLY A 613 -26.00 25.41 -20.55
CA GLY A 613 -26.33 24.95 -21.89
C GLY A 613 -25.16 24.93 -22.89
N LEU A 614 -23.94 24.80 -22.39
CA LEU A 614 -22.74 24.78 -23.23
C LEU A 614 -22.63 23.46 -24.02
N PRO A 615 -22.28 23.52 -25.30
CA PRO A 615 -22.05 22.31 -26.10
C PRO A 615 -20.77 21.59 -25.65
N LEU A 616 -20.93 20.45 -24.97
CA LEU A 616 -19.80 19.61 -24.55
C LEU A 616 -19.51 18.52 -25.57
N LYS A 617 -18.28 18.44 -26.04
CA LYS A 617 -17.81 17.34 -26.90
C LYS A 617 -17.39 16.18 -26.00
N ARG A 618 -18.21 15.14 -25.91
CA ARG A 618 -17.95 13.97 -25.08
C ARG A 618 -17.17 12.90 -25.85
N MET A 619 -16.10 12.42 -25.25
CA MET A 619 -15.23 11.36 -25.79
C MET A 619 -15.05 10.26 -24.73
N PHE A 620 -14.92 9.04 -25.22
CA PHE A 620 -14.65 7.86 -24.39
C PHE A 620 -13.30 7.28 -24.82
N ALA A 621 -12.33 7.30 -23.90
CA ALA A 621 -11.06 6.63 -24.12
C ALA A 621 -11.25 5.14 -23.79
N ASN A 622 -11.36 4.31 -24.79
CA ASN A 622 -11.22 2.87 -24.62
C ASN A 622 -9.73 2.51 -24.64
N SER A 623 -9.17 2.20 -23.49
CA SER A 623 -7.98 1.37 -23.49
C SER A 623 -8.45 -0.04 -23.93
N LYS A 624 -8.12 -0.48 -25.12
CA LYS A 624 -8.08 -1.92 -25.37
C LYS A 624 -7.08 -2.51 -24.39
N VAL A 625 -7.56 -2.91 -23.22
CA VAL A 625 -6.79 -3.73 -22.30
C VAL A 625 -6.59 -5.07 -22.99
N GLY A 626 -5.37 -5.29 -23.41
CA GLY A 626 -5.00 -6.52 -24.08
C GLY A 626 -5.48 -6.56 -25.53
N GLY A 627 -4.57 -6.38 -26.47
CA GLY A 627 -4.64 -7.20 -27.66
C GLY A 627 -4.75 -8.63 -27.17
N ASP A 628 -5.42 -9.49 -27.89
CA ASP A 628 -5.53 -10.91 -27.62
C ASP A 628 -4.18 -11.51 -27.20
N VAL A 629 -3.87 -11.41 -25.92
CA VAL A 629 -2.72 -12.10 -25.29
C VAL A 629 -3.06 -13.59 -25.26
N SER A 630 -4.36 -13.89 -25.41
CA SER A 630 -4.89 -15.22 -25.23
C SER A 630 -4.46 -16.23 -26.28
N ASP A 631 -4.19 -15.84 -27.50
CA ASP A 631 -4.12 -16.80 -28.62
C ASP A 631 -2.76 -16.89 -29.35
N ARG A 632 -1.67 -16.45 -28.74
CA ARG A 632 -0.37 -16.79 -29.30
C ARG A 632 -0.04 -18.25 -28.93
N PRO A 633 -0.07 -19.17 -29.90
CA PRO A 633 0.29 -20.55 -29.65
C PRO A 633 1.75 -20.63 -29.21
N VAL A 634 2.03 -21.43 -28.20
CA VAL A 634 3.41 -21.74 -27.81
C VAL A 634 3.91 -22.83 -28.74
N ILE A 635 4.74 -22.45 -29.70
CA ILE A 635 5.23 -23.36 -30.72
C ILE A 635 6.31 -24.30 -30.13
N LYS A 636 6.22 -25.58 -30.44
CA LYS A 636 7.24 -26.59 -30.10
C LYS A 636 8.50 -26.36 -30.92
N THR A 637 9.66 -26.38 -30.28
CA THR A 637 10.96 -26.24 -30.94
C THR A 637 11.84 -27.48 -30.73
N LYS A 638 12.89 -27.63 -31.54
CA LYS A 638 13.87 -28.71 -31.34
C LYS A 638 14.60 -28.55 -30.03
N GLU A 639 14.92 -27.32 -29.64
CA GLU A 639 15.58 -27.01 -28.35
C GLU A 639 14.73 -27.48 -27.17
N ASP A 640 13.39 -27.30 -27.23
CA ASP A 640 12.49 -27.78 -26.17
C ASP A 640 12.62 -29.31 -25.99
N LEU A 641 12.67 -30.06 -27.08
CA LEU A 641 12.84 -31.51 -27.03
C LEU A 641 14.23 -31.93 -26.48
N GLU A 642 15.30 -31.21 -26.86
CA GLU A 642 16.63 -31.46 -26.34
C GLU A 642 16.72 -31.23 -24.81
N ILE A 643 16.00 -30.22 -24.32
CA ILE A 643 15.88 -29.96 -22.88
C ILE A 643 15.14 -31.11 -22.19
N LEU A 644 14.05 -31.60 -22.76
CA LEU A 644 13.24 -32.66 -22.15
C LEU A 644 14.00 -34.00 -22.16
N HIS A 645 14.79 -34.35 -23.19
CA HIS A 645 15.59 -35.55 -23.23
C HIS A 645 16.74 -35.54 -22.18
N LYS A 646 17.18 -34.38 -21.73
CA LYS A 646 18.19 -34.25 -20.67
C LYS A 646 17.59 -34.29 -19.26
N ARG A 647 16.27 -34.25 -19.13
CA ARG A 647 15.57 -34.27 -17.84
C ARG A 647 14.96 -35.62 -17.54
N ASN A 648 14.94 -35.99 -16.27
CA ASN A 648 14.18 -37.12 -15.79
C ASN A 648 12.74 -36.73 -15.57
N LEU A 649 11.80 -37.41 -16.23
CA LEU A 649 10.38 -37.22 -16.08
C LEU A 649 9.83 -38.12 -14.96
N SER A 650 8.76 -37.69 -14.29
CA SER A 650 8.04 -38.43 -13.27
C SER A 650 6.59 -38.66 -13.66
N ALA A 651 5.86 -39.46 -12.89
CA ALA A 651 4.42 -39.64 -13.11
C ALA A 651 3.64 -38.33 -13.01
N SER A 652 4.07 -37.40 -12.11
CA SER A 652 3.47 -36.07 -12.01
C SER A 652 3.72 -35.22 -13.25
N ALA A 653 4.89 -35.32 -13.88
CA ALA A 653 5.18 -34.61 -15.14
C ALA A 653 4.28 -35.09 -16.29
N LEU A 654 4.06 -36.40 -16.40
CA LEU A 654 3.09 -36.94 -17.40
C LEU A 654 1.67 -36.47 -17.15
N LYS A 655 1.27 -36.44 -15.88
CA LYS A 655 -0.05 -35.90 -15.46
C LYS A 655 -0.18 -34.44 -15.84
N GLU A 656 0.83 -33.60 -15.59
CA GLU A 656 0.82 -32.19 -15.97
C GLU A 656 0.60 -31.99 -17.48
N TYR A 657 1.27 -32.82 -18.30
CA TYR A 657 1.04 -32.78 -19.75
C TYR A 657 -0.39 -33.18 -20.12
N LEU A 658 -0.92 -34.25 -19.51
CA LEU A 658 -2.31 -34.70 -19.72
C LEU A 658 -3.34 -33.67 -19.28
N ASP A 659 -3.07 -32.93 -18.23
CA ASP A 659 -3.96 -31.87 -17.73
C ASP A 659 -3.84 -30.61 -18.60
N CYS A 660 -2.62 -30.18 -18.95
CA CYS A 660 -2.39 -29.02 -19.82
C CYS A 660 -0.96 -29.05 -20.41
N PRO A 661 -0.79 -29.31 -21.72
CA PRO A 661 0.53 -29.28 -22.38
C PRO A 661 1.30 -27.96 -22.18
N ALA A 662 0.59 -26.80 -22.13
CA ALA A 662 1.23 -25.52 -21.85
C ALA A 662 1.77 -25.43 -20.41
N MET A 663 1.08 -25.97 -19.39
CA MET A 663 1.56 -26.04 -18.03
C MET A 663 2.85 -26.87 -17.93
N PHE A 664 2.85 -28.04 -18.56
CA PHE A 664 4.03 -28.88 -18.68
C PHE A 664 5.22 -28.14 -19.34
N TYR A 665 4.97 -27.38 -20.41
CA TYR A 665 5.99 -26.56 -21.05
C TYR A 665 6.60 -25.53 -20.11
N TYR A 666 5.77 -24.75 -19.40
CA TYR A 666 6.28 -23.72 -18.51
C TYR A 666 7.10 -24.31 -17.36
N ASP A 667 6.67 -25.41 -16.77
CA ASP A 667 7.41 -26.07 -15.69
C ASP A 667 8.61 -26.88 -16.20
N LYS A 668 8.41 -27.81 -17.14
CA LYS A 668 9.43 -28.78 -17.50
C LYS A 668 10.40 -28.30 -18.58
N VAL A 669 9.96 -27.45 -19.51
CA VAL A 669 10.86 -26.93 -20.55
C VAL A 669 11.48 -25.60 -20.10
N LYS A 670 10.66 -24.62 -19.70
CA LYS A 670 11.15 -23.31 -19.27
C LYS A 670 11.65 -23.28 -17.83
N GLY A 671 11.30 -24.25 -17.01
CA GLY A 671 11.74 -24.33 -15.62
C GLY A 671 11.18 -23.22 -14.73
N LEU A 672 10.03 -22.64 -15.13
CA LEU A 672 9.36 -21.64 -14.32
C LEU A 672 8.78 -22.32 -13.08
N LYS A 673 9.04 -21.74 -11.93
CA LYS A 673 8.46 -22.18 -10.67
C LYS A 673 7.76 -21.00 -10.02
N PRO A 674 6.64 -21.21 -9.30
CA PRO A 674 6.10 -20.19 -8.41
C PRO A 674 7.17 -19.76 -7.41
N SER A 675 7.08 -18.53 -6.93
CA SER A 675 7.92 -18.12 -5.80
C SER A 675 7.54 -18.98 -4.59
N ASP A 676 8.53 -19.63 -3.99
CA ASP A 676 8.30 -20.43 -2.79
C ASP A 676 7.67 -19.54 -1.71
N GLU A 677 6.44 -19.86 -1.30
CA GLU A 677 5.78 -19.21 -0.17
C GLU A 677 6.31 -19.80 1.13
N VAL A 678 6.87 -18.97 1.98
CA VAL A 678 7.27 -19.39 3.33
C VAL A 678 6.01 -19.49 4.19
N SER A 679 5.71 -20.69 4.69
CA SER A 679 4.57 -20.94 5.57
C SER A 679 5.00 -20.92 7.03
N GLU A 680 4.15 -20.37 7.90
CA GLU A 680 4.32 -20.46 9.35
C GLU A 680 3.93 -21.84 9.88
N ASP A 681 2.85 -22.41 9.34
CA ASP A 681 2.29 -23.71 9.73
C ASP A 681 2.50 -24.74 8.61
N LEU A 682 2.47 -26.03 8.97
CA LEU A 682 2.51 -27.12 8.00
C LEU A 682 1.28 -27.09 7.08
N ASP A 683 1.51 -27.09 5.78
CA ASP A 683 0.48 -27.37 4.80
C ASP A 683 0.26 -28.88 4.60
N ALA A 684 -0.75 -29.24 3.79
CA ALA A 684 -1.08 -30.65 3.56
C ALA A 684 0.03 -31.45 2.86
N GLY A 685 0.87 -30.79 2.01
CA GLY A 685 2.02 -31.41 1.35
C GLY A 685 3.14 -31.68 2.35
N MET A 686 3.47 -30.67 3.17
CA MET A 686 4.48 -30.79 4.24
C MET A 686 4.12 -31.87 5.25
N VAL A 687 2.82 -32.00 5.64
CA VAL A 687 2.34 -33.11 6.49
C VAL A 687 2.66 -34.46 5.86
N GLY A 688 2.47 -34.59 4.55
CA GLY A 688 2.86 -35.79 3.79
C GLY A 688 4.37 -36.06 3.87
N ASN A 689 5.20 -35.06 3.57
CA ASN A 689 6.67 -35.18 3.60
C ASN A 689 7.18 -35.60 4.98
N VAL A 690 6.68 -34.98 6.06
CA VAL A 690 7.05 -35.34 7.45
C VAL A 690 6.66 -36.78 7.77
N PHE A 691 5.47 -37.22 7.33
CA PHE A 691 5.03 -38.59 7.52
C PHE A 691 5.93 -39.60 6.79
N HIS A 692 6.20 -39.41 5.49
CA HIS A 692 7.07 -40.26 4.70
C HIS A 692 8.47 -40.36 5.29
N LYS A 693 9.08 -39.21 5.63
CA LYS A 693 10.40 -39.16 6.26
C LYS A 693 10.44 -39.87 7.60
N THR A 694 9.38 -39.72 8.42
CA THR A 694 9.30 -40.41 9.72
C THR A 694 9.20 -41.92 9.55
N MET A 695 8.42 -42.42 8.58
CA MET A 695 8.32 -43.85 8.28
C MET A 695 9.66 -44.41 7.78
N CYS A 696 10.34 -43.69 6.89
CA CYS A 696 11.68 -44.03 6.40
C CYS A 696 12.70 -44.13 7.56
N ASP A 697 12.75 -43.13 8.44
CA ASP A 697 13.64 -43.10 9.60
C ASP A 697 13.41 -44.28 10.54
N LEU A 698 12.15 -44.55 10.89
CA LEU A 698 11.78 -45.64 11.80
C LEU A 698 12.18 -47.01 11.23
N TYR A 699 11.80 -47.32 10.00
CA TYR A 699 12.15 -48.59 9.39
C TYR A 699 13.65 -48.74 9.18
N SER A 700 14.38 -47.67 8.85
CA SER A 700 15.82 -47.68 8.78
C SER A 700 16.48 -47.99 10.11
N GLN A 701 15.94 -47.51 11.22
CA GLN A 701 16.45 -47.72 12.56
C GLN A 701 16.16 -49.11 13.12
N TYR A 702 14.98 -49.65 12.82
CA TYR A 702 14.51 -50.88 13.46
C TYR A 702 14.64 -52.15 12.60
N LYS A 703 15.18 -52.07 11.38
CA LYS A 703 15.51 -53.24 10.58
C LYS A 703 16.78 -53.91 11.13
N SER A 704 16.86 -55.23 11.00
CA SER A 704 18.04 -56.00 11.37
C SER A 704 19.19 -55.81 10.39
N ALA A 705 20.37 -56.38 10.71
CA ALA A 705 21.54 -56.37 9.78
C ALA A 705 21.24 -57.07 8.44
N ASP A 706 20.29 -57.99 8.41
CA ASP A 706 19.83 -58.70 7.23
C ASP A 706 18.64 -57.97 6.55
N ASP A 707 18.43 -56.71 6.81
CA ASP A 707 17.34 -55.87 6.26
C ASP A 707 15.92 -56.41 6.54
N ARG A 708 15.71 -57.11 7.66
CA ARG A 708 14.41 -57.70 8.06
C ARG A 708 13.83 -56.94 9.23
N VAL A 709 12.51 -56.74 9.16
CA VAL A 709 11.70 -56.17 10.22
C VAL A 709 10.86 -57.30 10.85
N THR A 710 11.01 -57.51 12.16
CA THR A 710 10.31 -58.59 12.91
C THR A 710 9.09 -58.05 13.65
N ALA A 711 8.16 -58.91 14.04
CA ALA A 711 7.06 -58.55 14.93
C ALA A 711 7.53 -57.94 16.26
N VAL A 712 8.70 -58.39 16.78
CA VAL A 712 9.30 -57.79 17.98
C VAL A 712 9.72 -56.34 17.74
N SER A 713 10.38 -56.07 16.59
CA SER A 713 10.76 -54.68 16.18
C SER A 713 9.55 -53.77 16.09
N LEU A 714 8.48 -54.21 15.45
CA LEU A 714 7.24 -53.43 15.32
C LEU A 714 6.56 -53.17 16.68
N LYS A 715 6.49 -54.18 17.57
CA LYS A 715 6.01 -54.01 18.96
C LYS A 715 6.88 -53.02 19.76
N SER A 716 8.20 -53.04 19.55
CA SER A 716 9.12 -52.11 20.17
C SER A 716 8.86 -50.66 19.70
N ILE A 717 8.60 -50.43 18.41
CA ILE A 717 8.22 -49.14 17.87
C ILE A 717 6.89 -48.63 18.52
N LEU A 718 5.86 -49.50 18.54
CA LEU A 718 4.53 -49.16 19.07
C LEU A 718 4.55 -48.91 20.59
N SER A 719 5.41 -49.57 21.35
CA SER A 719 5.56 -49.31 22.79
C SER A 719 6.24 -47.97 23.12
N GLY A 720 6.94 -47.39 22.15
CA GLY A 720 7.68 -46.14 22.27
C GLY A 720 6.99 -44.92 21.64
N ARG A 721 5.68 -44.66 21.96
CA ARG A 721 4.92 -43.53 21.37
C ARG A 721 5.63 -42.17 21.50
N ASP A 722 6.26 -41.95 22.66
CA ASP A 722 7.02 -40.68 22.85
C ASP A 722 8.26 -40.57 21.95
N ALA A 723 8.90 -41.68 21.63
CA ALA A 723 10.00 -41.74 20.70
C ALA A 723 9.52 -41.46 19.25
N ILE A 724 8.36 -42.00 18.86
CA ILE A 724 7.71 -41.68 17.58
C ILE A 724 7.42 -40.17 17.52
N LYS A 725 6.78 -39.65 18.55
CA LYS A 725 6.43 -38.22 18.63
C LYS A 725 7.67 -37.33 18.57
N GLY A 726 8.76 -37.70 19.27
CA GLY A 726 10.03 -36.99 19.21
C GLY A 726 10.63 -36.98 17.79
N ARG A 727 10.51 -38.06 17.04
CA ARG A 727 10.98 -38.16 15.64
C ARG A 727 10.11 -37.31 14.72
N VAL A 728 8.80 -37.38 14.85
CA VAL A 728 7.84 -36.52 14.13
C VAL A 728 8.19 -35.05 14.36
N ARG A 729 8.37 -34.65 15.62
CA ARG A 729 8.77 -33.28 15.98
C ARG A 729 10.06 -32.84 15.30
N ALA A 730 11.10 -33.70 15.32
CA ALA A 730 12.37 -33.41 14.66
C ALA A 730 12.21 -33.20 13.15
N ASN A 731 11.35 -34.01 12.50
CA ASN A 731 11.08 -33.88 11.08
C ASN A 731 10.21 -32.66 10.75
N ILE A 732 9.27 -32.27 11.62
CA ILE A 732 8.51 -31.01 11.50
C ILE A 732 9.48 -29.81 11.56
N LEU A 733 10.36 -29.77 12.55
CA LEU A 733 11.35 -28.71 12.69
C LEU A 733 12.28 -28.61 11.47
N SER A 734 12.63 -29.77 10.90
CA SER A 734 13.46 -29.81 9.68
C SER A 734 12.69 -29.31 8.44
N GLU A 735 11.41 -29.64 8.30
CA GLU A 735 10.57 -29.25 7.17
C GLU A 735 10.24 -27.74 7.19
N LEU A 736 9.88 -27.21 8.35
CA LEU A 736 9.60 -25.78 8.53
C LEU A 736 10.86 -24.93 8.66
N ASN A 737 12.04 -25.54 8.70
CA ASN A 737 13.31 -24.87 9.03
C ASN A 737 13.16 -23.99 10.30
N SER A 738 12.45 -24.50 11.30
CA SER A 738 12.09 -23.84 12.57
C SER A 738 12.84 -24.46 13.74
N SER A 739 12.92 -23.73 14.84
CA SER A 739 13.52 -24.20 16.09
C SER A 739 12.50 -24.70 17.12
N GLU A 740 11.17 -24.49 16.87
CA GLU A 740 10.11 -24.99 17.75
C GLU A 740 8.83 -25.33 16.99
N VAL A 741 8.04 -26.25 17.55
CA VAL A 741 6.71 -26.58 17.08
C VAL A 741 5.70 -25.82 17.96
N SER A 742 4.84 -25.04 17.37
CA SER A 742 3.87 -24.18 18.08
C SER A 742 2.51 -24.11 17.35
N GLY A 743 1.52 -23.60 18.00
CA GLY A 743 0.22 -23.31 17.38
C GLY A 743 -0.46 -24.56 16.78
N ARG A 744 -0.79 -24.46 15.48
CA ARG A 744 -1.47 -25.55 14.72
C ARG A 744 -0.57 -26.76 14.50
N ASP A 745 0.74 -26.58 14.47
CA ASP A 745 1.69 -27.67 14.23
C ASP A 745 1.77 -28.67 15.40
N LEU A 746 1.37 -28.28 16.62
CA LEU A 746 1.21 -29.22 17.73
C LEU A 746 0.06 -30.21 17.46
N VAL A 747 -0.99 -29.80 16.77
CA VAL A 747 -2.07 -30.69 16.35
C VAL A 747 -1.58 -31.57 15.20
N ALA A 748 -0.86 -31.01 14.24
CA ALA A 748 -0.26 -31.77 13.14
C ALA A 748 0.72 -32.83 13.66
N GLU A 749 1.55 -32.52 14.66
CA GLU A 749 2.45 -33.46 15.33
C GLU A 749 1.70 -34.68 15.87
N GLU A 750 0.56 -34.46 16.56
CA GLU A 750 -0.24 -35.56 17.11
C GLU A 750 -0.92 -36.39 16.01
N VAL A 751 -1.47 -35.71 14.97
CA VAL A 751 -2.07 -36.36 13.81
C VAL A 751 -1.07 -37.24 13.06
N ILE A 752 0.13 -36.72 12.77
CA ILE A 752 1.17 -37.48 12.08
C ILE A 752 1.66 -38.64 12.94
N THR A 753 1.81 -38.44 14.26
CA THR A 753 2.16 -39.51 15.21
C THR A 753 1.13 -40.64 15.14
N GLU A 754 -0.15 -40.30 15.12
CA GLU A 754 -1.24 -41.29 14.99
C GLU A 754 -1.21 -41.99 13.63
N TYR A 755 -0.90 -41.32 12.54
CA TYR A 755 -0.72 -41.94 11.23
C TYR A 755 0.42 -42.94 11.22
N VAL A 756 1.54 -42.64 11.85
CA VAL A 756 2.69 -43.55 12.00
C VAL A 756 2.27 -44.78 12.83
N VAL A 757 1.63 -44.59 13.98
CA VAL A 757 1.18 -45.67 14.85
C VAL A 757 0.21 -46.59 14.10
N LYS A 758 -0.77 -46.08 13.39
CA LYS A 758 -1.73 -46.89 12.59
C LYS A 758 -1.03 -47.69 11.50
N THR A 759 -0.09 -47.07 10.81
CA THR A 759 0.67 -47.70 9.71
C THR A 759 1.52 -48.86 10.24
N VAL A 760 2.27 -48.63 11.33
CA VAL A 760 3.08 -49.69 11.97
C VAL A 760 2.23 -50.81 12.58
N SER A 761 1.05 -50.46 13.19
CA SER A 761 0.12 -51.45 13.70
C SER A 761 -0.42 -52.36 12.59
N ARG A 762 -0.69 -51.77 11.42
CA ARG A 762 -1.19 -52.52 10.27
C ARG A 762 -0.12 -53.53 9.74
N ASP A 763 1.16 -53.14 9.69
CA ASP A 763 2.24 -54.04 9.32
C ASP A 763 2.38 -55.18 10.34
N LEU A 764 2.21 -54.90 11.63
CA LEU A 764 2.19 -55.92 12.66
C LEU A 764 1.03 -56.91 12.48
N GLU A 765 -0.20 -56.39 12.17
CA GLU A 765 -1.37 -57.24 11.86
C GLU A 765 -1.09 -58.15 10.64
N LEU A 766 -0.56 -57.58 9.56
CA LEU A 766 -0.19 -58.35 8.35
C LEU A 766 0.81 -59.46 8.62
N LEU A 767 1.80 -59.27 9.50
CA LEU A 767 2.72 -60.31 9.95
C LEU A 767 1.95 -61.38 10.76
N THR A 768 1.13 -60.96 11.72
CA THR A 768 0.46 -61.87 12.63
C THR A 768 -0.58 -62.72 11.89
N ASP A 769 -1.44 -62.09 11.09
CA ASP A 769 -2.53 -62.72 10.33
C ASP A 769 -1.99 -63.61 9.23
N GLY A 770 -0.84 -63.22 8.60
CA GLY A 770 -0.16 -64.00 7.59
C GLY A 770 0.72 -65.14 8.12
N GLY A 771 0.89 -65.23 9.45
CA GLY A 771 1.77 -66.22 10.07
C GLY A 771 3.24 -66.06 9.75
N PHE A 772 3.70 -64.83 9.50
CA PHE A 772 5.09 -64.49 9.17
C PHE A 772 5.86 -64.00 10.41
N ASP A 773 7.12 -64.43 10.57
CA ASP A 773 7.99 -63.94 11.66
C ASP A 773 8.57 -62.58 11.38
N SER A 774 8.78 -62.25 10.09
CA SER A 774 9.39 -61.00 9.63
C SER A 774 9.13 -60.75 8.15
N PHE A 775 9.29 -59.52 7.69
CA PHE A 775 9.34 -59.18 6.27
C PHE A 775 10.70 -58.51 5.96
N GLY A 776 11.17 -58.63 4.71
CA GLY A 776 12.42 -58.03 4.25
C GLY A 776 12.17 -56.61 3.68
N ILE A 777 12.98 -55.66 4.09
CA ILE A 777 13.04 -54.31 3.46
C ILE A 777 14.03 -54.38 2.33
N ILE A 778 13.59 -54.12 1.10
CA ILE A 778 14.41 -54.08 -0.12
C ILE A 778 14.92 -52.67 -0.39
N GLY A 779 14.10 -51.68 -0.07
CA GLY A 779 14.44 -50.28 -0.22
C GLY A 779 13.44 -49.36 0.48
N LEU A 780 13.95 -48.23 1.00
CA LEU A 780 13.17 -47.12 1.59
C LEU A 780 13.53 -45.85 0.86
N GLU A 781 12.53 -45.06 0.41
CA GLU A 781 12.74 -43.84 -0.39
C GLU A 781 13.77 -44.09 -1.54
N LYS A 782 13.70 -45.25 -2.18
CA LYS A 782 14.69 -45.67 -3.14
C LYS A 782 14.35 -45.16 -4.53
N MET A 783 15.36 -44.55 -5.15
CA MET A 783 15.26 -44.02 -6.50
C MET A 783 15.45 -45.14 -7.53
N TYR A 784 14.56 -45.23 -8.50
CA TYR A 784 14.66 -46.06 -9.68
C TYR A 784 14.63 -45.20 -10.94
N ILE A 785 15.49 -45.57 -11.92
CA ILE A 785 15.57 -44.88 -13.20
C ILE A 785 15.33 -45.89 -14.30
N GLY A 786 14.60 -45.52 -15.32
CA GLY A 786 14.34 -46.30 -16.53
C GLY A 786 14.16 -45.43 -17.74
N THR A 787 14.09 -46.03 -18.92
CA THR A 787 13.93 -45.27 -20.17
C THR A 787 12.73 -45.78 -20.97
N MET A 788 11.96 -44.91 -21.59
CA MET A 788 10.85 -45.23 -22.48
C MET A 788 10.80 -44.24 -23.64
N GLU A 789 10.76 -44.70 -24.89
CA GLU A 789 10.70 -43.85 -26.11
C GLU A 789 11.79 -42.74 -26.12
N GLY A 790 12.97 -43.00 -25.59
CA GLY A 790 14.09 -42.06 -25.54
C GLY A 790 14.04 -41.04 -24.39
N PHE A 791 13.03 -41.06 -23.54
CA PHE A 791 12.94 -40.23 -22.35
C PHE A 791 13.39 -41.01 -21.13
N SER A 792 14.09 -40.31 -20.21
CA SER A 792 14.47 -40.86 -18.92
C SER A 792 13.38 -40.60 -17.89
N PHE A 793 13.03 -41.63 -17.12
CA PHE A 793 12.06 -41.58 -16.05
C PHE A 793 12.69 -41.84 -14.68
N ILE A 794 12.18 -41.16 -13.67
CA ILE A 794 12.61 -41.32 -12.29
C ILE A 794 11.39 -41.57 -11.41
N GLY A 795 11.53 -42.51 -10.50
CA GLY A 795 10.54 -42.77 -9.46
C GLY A 795 11.21 -42.95 -8.10
N PHE A 796 10.70 -42.28 -7.09
CA PHE A 796 11.07 -42.50 -5.69
C PHE A 796 10.00 -43.39 -5.08
N ILE A 797 10.34 -44.60 -4.67
CA ILE A 797 9.40 -45.57 -4.09
C ILE A 797 9.55 -45.50 -2.58
N ASP A 798 8.47 -45.17 -1.90
CA ASP A 798 8.43 -44.95 -0.44
C ASP A 798 8.98 -46.16 0.32
N ARG A 799 8.47 -47.37 -0.02
CA ARG A 799 8.97 -48.62 0.53
C ARG A 799 8.84 -49.78 -0.48
N LEU A 800 9.89 -50.53 -0.62
CA LEU A 800 9.92 -51.78 -1.36
C LEU A 800 10.21 -52.89 -0.35
N ASP A 801 9.29 -53.85 -0.20
CA ASP A 801 9.43 -54.93 0.77
C ASP A 801 9.00 -56.29 0.22
N SER A 802 9.21 -57.36 1.03
CA SER A 802 8.80 -58.70 0.70
C SER A 802 8.37 -59.46 1.93
N PHE A 803 7.13 -59.91 1.93
CA PHE A 803 6.54 -60.79 2.96
C PHE A 803 6.70 -62.26 2.58
N ARG A 804 6.75 -62.58 1.25
CA ARG A 804 6.80 -63.94 0.73
C ARG A 804 7.97 -64.09 -0.26
N PRO A 805 8.67 -65.21 -0.26
CA PRO A 805 9.69 -65.46 -1.27
C PRO A 805 9.11 -65.36 -2.70
N GLY A 806 9.80 -64.62 -3.59
CA GLY A 806 9.39 -64.45 -4.98
C GLY A 806 8.26 -63.40 -5.18
N GLU A 807 7.84 -62.74 -4.09
CA GLU A 807 6.89 -61.61 -4.17
C GLU A 807 7.51 -60.33 -3.64
N ILE A 808 7.36 -59.25 -4.41
CA ILE A 808 7.86 -57.93 -4.07
C ILE A 808 6.68 -56.99 -3.98
N ARG A 809 6.61 -56.24 -2.90
CA ARG A 809 5.56 -55.28 -2.68
C ARG A 809 6.10 -53.86 -2.81
N ILE A 810 5.47 -53.06 -3.69
CA ILE A 810 5.69 -51.64 -3.84
C ILE A 810 4.66 -50.99 -2.90
N VAL A 811 5.13 -50.28 -1.87
CA VAL A 811 4.29 -49.57 -0.92
C VAL A 811 4.37 -48.09 -1.16
N ASP A 812 3.22 -47.48 -1.29
CA ASP A 812 3.06 -46.04 -1.47
C ASP A 812 2.15 -45.47 -0.36
N TYR A 813 2.62 -44.43 0.33
CA TYR A 813 1.90 -43.78 1.43
C TYR A 813 1.10 -42.60 0.93
N LYS A 814 -0.18 -42.50 1.27
CA LYS A 814 -1.07 -41.41 0.85
C LYS A 814 -1.82 -40.80 2.03
N THR A 815 -1.39 -39.64 2.48
CA THR A 815 -2.08 -38.88 3.54
C THR A 815 -3.37 -38.22 3.09
N GLY A 816 -3.67 -38.18 1.76
CA GLY A 816 -4.89 -37.67 1.17
C GLY A 816 -5.92 -38.75 0.82
N LYS A 817 -7.05 -38.34 0.22
CA LYS A 817 -8.09 -39.25 -0.26
C LYS A 817 -7.61 -40.05 -1.47
N VAL A 818 -7.89 -41.35 -1.48
CA VAL A 818 -7.61 -42.29 -2.58
C VAL A 818 -8.91 -42.60 -3.32
N GLY A 819 -8.91 -42.47 -4.66
CA GLY A 819 -10.09 -42.75 -5.49
C GLY A 819 -10.26 -44.24 -5.73
N LYS A 820 -11.50 -44.70 -6.03
CA LYS A 820 -11.77 -46.12 -6.36
C LYS A 820 -11.05 -46.56 -7.64
N ASP A 821 -11.05 -45.71 -8.67
CA ASP A 821 -10.42 -46.02 -9.94
C ASP A 821 -8.87 -46.04 -9.85
N ASP A 822 -8.31 -45.55 -8.74
CA ASP A 822 -6.88 -45.64 -8.45
C ASP A 822 -6.45 -46.98 -7.87
N VAL A 823 -7.37 -47.72 -7.22
CA VAL A 823 -7.04 -48.89 -6.43
C VAL A 823 -7.83 -50.18 -6.78
N GLU A 824 -8.90 -50.09 -7.52
CA GLU A 824 -9.71 -51.22 -7.93
C GLU A 824 -9.49 -51.48 -9.44
N ILE A 825 -8.26 -51.88 -9.81
CA ILE A 825 -7.87 -52.13 -11.18
C ILE A 825 -7.86 -53.64 -11.50
N THR A 826 -8.86 -54.05 -12.21
CA THR A 826 -9.04 -55.45 -12.62
C THR A 826 -9.03 -55.58 -14.13
N ASP A 827 -8.87 -56.81 -14.66
CA ASP A 827 -8.94 -57.03 -16.12
C ASP A 827 -10.28 -56.56 -16.71
N ALA A 828 -11.35 -56.62 -15.94
CA ALA A 828 -12.71 -56.25 -16.38
C ALA A 828 -12.86 -54.72 -16.55
N ASN A 829 -12.16 -53.86 -15.76
CA ASN A 829 -12.25 -52.42 -15.84
C ASN A 829 -10.94 -51.73 -16.35
N ALA A 830 -9.91 -52.51 -16.70
CA ALA A 830 -8.63 -52.03 -17.13
C ALA A 830 -8.75 -51.01 -18.27
N LYS A 831 -9.60 -51.29 -19.23
CA LYS A 831 -9.84 -50.40 -20.39
C LYS A 831 -10.49 -49.07 -19.93
N ASP A 832 -11.52 -49.16 -19.09
CA ASP A 832 -12.24 -47.95 -18.56
C ASP A 832 -11.28 -47.04 -17.76
N VAL A 833 -10.44 -47.64 -16.93
CA VAL A 833 -9.41 -46.91 -16.16
C VAL A 833 -8.36 -46.28 -17.07
N ALA A 834 -7.88 -46.98 -18.10
CA ALA A 834 -6.94 -46.46 -19.10
C ALA A 834 -7.56 -45.33 -19.94
N ASP A 835 -8.81 -45.50 -20.38
CA ASP A 835 -9.53 -44.48 -21.14
C ASP A 835 -9.77 -43.21 -20.30
N LYS A 836 -10.05 -43.32 -18.99
CA LYS A 836 -10.13 -42.20 -18.07
C LYS A 836 -8.77 -41.55 -17.83
N LEU A 837 -7.70 -42.31 -17.77
CA LEU A 837 -6.35 -41.84 -17.53
C LEU A 837 -5.85 -40.98 -18.69
N PHE A 838 -5.99 -41.40 -19.93
CA PHE A 838 -5.50 -40.71 -21.11
C PHE A 838 -6.56 -39.84 -21.82
N GLY A 839 -7.80 -39.87 -21.33
CA GLY A 839 -8.89 -39.06 -21.90
C GLY A 839 -8.72 -37.56 -21.72
N SER A 840 -9.52 -36.77 -22.44
CA SER A 840 -9.48 -35.30 -22.42
C SER A 840 -10.07 -34.70 -21.15
N VAL A 841 -10.86 -35.45 -20.36
CA VAL A 841 -11.52 -34.97 -19.14
C VAL A 841 -10.59 -35.15 -17.94
N SER A 842 -10.23 -34.06 -17.29
CA SER A 842 -9.33 -34.06 -16.11
C SER A 842 -10.00 -34.48 -14.80
N LYS A 843 -11.33 -34.31 -14.72
CA LYS A 843 -12.09 -34.58 -13.50
C LYS A 843 -12.08 -36.09 -13.20
N ASN A 844 -11.59 -36.44 -12.00
CA ASN A 844 -11.42 -37.80 -11.52
C ASN A 844 -10.45 -38.68 -12.32
N ARG A 845 -9.41 -38.07 -12.96
CA ARG A 845 -8.34 -38.81 -13.60
C ARG A 845 -7.61 -39.69 -12.57
N PRO A 846 -7.43 -41.00 -12.82
CA PRO A 846 -6.80 -41.92 -11.87
C PRO A 846 -5.28 -41.72 -11.82
N LYS A 847 -4.85 -40.71 -11.09
CA LYS A 847 -3.43 -40.27 -11.03
C LYS A 847 -2.51 -41.25 -10.28
N ILE A 848 -3.04 -41.91 -9.27
CA ILE A 848 -2.29 -42.91 -8.50
C ILE A 848 -2.06 -44.14 -9.36
N ALA A 849 -3.04 -44.55 -10.18
CA ALA A 849 -2.88 -45.64 -11.13
C ALA A 849 -1.69 -45.40 -12.12
N LEU A 850 -1.50 -44.16 -12.60
CA LEU A 850 -0.35 -43.80 -13.42
C LEU A 850 0.96 -43.90 -12.63
N GLN A 851 0.98 -43.48 -11.41
CA GLN A 851 2.14 -43.54 -10.51
C GLN A 851 2.55 -45.01 -10.24
N LEU A 852 1.58 -45.84 -9.88
CA LEU A 852 1.81 -47.26 -9.65
C LEU A 852 2.27 -47.99 -10.91
N PHE A 853 1.69 -47.70 -12.08
CA PHE A 853 2.18 -48.17 -13.36
C PHE A 853 3.64 -47.82 -13.58
N LEU A 854 4.02 -46.57 -13.38
CA LEU A 854 5.40 -46.13 -13.59
C LEU A 854 6.38 -46.82 -12.60
N TYR A 855 5.98 -46.98 -11.34
CA TYR A 855 6.78 -47.68 -10.35
C TYR A 855 6.96 -49.16 -10.71
N ASP A 856 5.89 -49.86 -11.09
CA ASP A 856 5.94 -51.24 -11.57
C ASP A 856 6.90 -51.37 -12.78
N TYR A 857 6.76 -50.46 -13.75
CA TYR A 857 7.64 -50.41 -14.94
C TYR A 857 9.12 -50.22 -14.55
N LEU A 858 9.42 -49.23 -13.69
CA LEU A 858 10.81 -48.94 -13.31
C LEU A 858 11.45 -50.07 -12.50
N VAL A 859 10.70 -50.72 -11.64
CA VAL A 859 11.17 -51.88 -10.87
C VAL A 859 11.48 -53.08 -11.83
N ARG A 860 10.63 -53.35 -12.80
CA ARG A 860 10.85 -54.40 -13.82
C ARG A 860 12.04 -54.09 -14.73
N GLU A 861 12.14 -52.83 -15.19
CA GLU A 861 13.22 -52.37 -16.06
C GLU A 861 14.61 -52.46 -15.36
N SER A 862 14.64 -52.32 -14.05
CA SER A 862 15.87 -52.44 -13.27
C SER A 862 16.53 -53.82 -13.39
N GLY A 863 15.81 -54.82 -13.82
CA GLY A 863 16.30 -56.22 -13.98
C GLY A 863 16.63 -56.95 -12.67
N GLN A 864 16.57 -56.26 -11.53
CA GLN A 864 16.96 -56.81 -10.22
C GLN A 864 16.04 -57.92 -9.71
N PHE A 865 14.81 -57.94 -10.20
CA PHE A 865 13.72 -58.79 -9.67
C PHE A 865 13.03 -59.63 -10.73
N SER A 866 13.84 -60.10 -11.68
CA SER A 866 13.33 -60.97 -12.78
C SER A 866 12.68 -62.24 -12.22
N GLY A 867 11.42 -62.48 -12.62
CA GLY A 867 10.67 -63.64 -12.16
C GLY A 867 9.88 -63.45 -10.85
N SER A 868 10.04 -62.31 -10.16
CA SER A 868 9.22 -62.03 -8.97
C SER A 868 7.87 -61.48 -9.35
N ARG A 869 6.86 -61.80 -8.54
CA ARG A 869 5.52 -61.17 -8.62
C ARG A 869 5.54 -59.80 -7.95
N ILE A 870 5.16 -58.74 -8.65
CA ILE A 870 5.04 -57.41 -8.11
C ILE A 870 3.61 -57.15 -7.64
N VAL A 871 3.43 -56.68 -6.42
CA VAL A 871 2.16 -56.28 -5.83
C VAL A 871 2.28 -54.82 -5.35
N ASN A 872 1.37 -53.95 -5.77
CA ASN A 872 1.30 -52.60 -5.29
C ASN A 872 0.39 -52.50 -4.09
N SER A 873 0.79 -51.76 -3.08
CA SER A 873 0.03 -51.57 -1.84
C SER A 873 -0.07 -50.08 -1.47
N ILE A 874 -1.28 -49.59 -1.26
CA ILE A 874 -1.50 -48.19 -0.86
C ILE A 874 -1.90 -48.17 0.62
N TYR A 875 -1.13 -47.42 1.39
CA TYR A 875 -1.40 -47.13 2.79
C TYR A 875 -1.98 -45.72 2.92
N SER A 876 -3.26 -45.64 3.31
CA SER A 876 -3.92 -44.34 3.61
C SER A 876 -4.24 -44.26 5.11
N PRO A 877 -3.35 -43.64 5.93
CA PRO A 877 -3.52 -43.59 7.38
C PRO A 877 -4.85 -42.97 7.84
N VAL A 878 -5.45 -42.13 7.00
CA VAL A 878 -6.77 -41.51 7.27
C VAL A 878 -7.86 -42.57 7.31
N THR A 879 -7.77 -43.59 6.48
CA THR A 879 -8.81 -44.64 6.33
C THR A 879 -8.44 -45.97 6.93
N LEU A 880 -7.20 -46.20 7.36
CA LEU A 880 -6.69 -47.47 7.89
C LEU A 880 -7.50 -48.04 9.10
N ALA A 881 -8.19 -47.18 9.84
CA ALA A 881 -9.04 -47.61 10.94
C ALA A 881 -10.37 -48.23 10.46
N VAL A 882 -10.77 -47.98 9.21
CA VAL A 882 -12.10 -48.42 8.66
C VAL A 882 -11.89 -49.36 7.48
N GLU A 883 -10.87 -49.16 6.70
CA GLU A 883 -10.56 -49.93 5.48
C GLU A 883 -9.18 -50.57 5.60
N PRO A 884 -9.03 -51.87 5.23
CA PRO A 884 -7.71 -52.54 5.21
C PRO A 884 -6.81 -51.90 4.15
N VAL A 885 -5.48 -52.20 4.25
CA VAL A 885 -4.53 -51.88 3.19
C VAL A 885 -5.04 -52.41 1.86
N LYS A 886 -5.10 -51.55 0.84
CA LYS A 886 -5.52 -51.97 -0.48
C LYS A 886 -4.31 -52.52 -1.24
N GLU A 887 -4.26 -53.82 -1.45
CA GLU A 887 -3.41 -54.41 -2.42
C GLU A 887 -3.99 -54.19 -3.81
N VAL A 888 -3.22 -53.56 -4.69
CA VAL A 888 -3.60 -53.23 -6.05
C VAL A 888 -2.74 -54.08 -7.00
N PRO A 889 -3.09 -55.33 -7.25
CA PRO A 889 -2.42 -56.10 -8.31
C PRO A 889 -2.80 -55.41 -9.64
N LEU A 890 -1.88 -54.71 -10.30
CA LEU A 890 -2.13 -54.16 -11.59
C LEU A 890 -2.34 -55.29 -12.58
N SER A 891 -3.49 -55.34 -13.23
CA SER A 891 -3.79 -56.34 -14.21
C SER A 891 -2.85 -56.28 -15.38
N GLY A 892 -2.51 -57.43 -16.00
CA GLY A 892 -1.66 -57.51 -17.15
C GLY A 892 -2.21 -56.67 -18.31
N GLU A 893 -3.54 -56.63 -18.44
CA GLU A 893 -4.20 -55.84 -19.48
C GLU A 893 -4.07 -54.33 -19.19
N PHE A 894 -4.18 -53.88 -17.92
CA PHE A 894 -3.95 -52.47 -17.56
C PHE A 894 -2.50 -52.08 -17.80
N LEU A 895 -1.54 -52.90 -17.41
CA LEU A 895 -0.11 -52.62 -17.65
C LEU A 895 0.18 -52.47 -19.16
N ARG A 896 -0.43 -53.27 -20.01
CA ARG A 896 -0.34 -53.20 -21.47
C ARG A 896 -0.91 -51.88 -21.99
N LEU A 897 -2.17 -51.57 -21.63
CA LEU A 897 -2.88 -50.41 -22.09
C LEU A 897 -2.24 -49.09 -21.59
N ALA A 898 -1.85 -49.05 -20.30
CA ALA A 898 -1.14 -47.90 -19.74
C ALA A 898 0.24 -47.69 -20.41
N GLY A 899 0.97 -48.77 -20.67
CA GLY A 899 2.24 -48.70 -21.39
C GLY A 899 2.06 -48.19 -22.84
N GLU A 900 1.03 -48.64 -23.55
CA GLU A 900 0.72 -48.14 -24.88
C GLU A 900 0.34 -46.66 -24.83
N GLY A 901 -0.51 -46.27 -23.88
CA GLY A 901 -0.93 -44.90 -23.68
C GLY A 901 0.24 -43.95 -23.37
N VAL A 902 1.14 -44.35 -22.46
CA VAL A 902 2.34 -43.56 -22.15
C VAL A 902 3.26 -43.42 -23.38
N ARG A 903 3.50 -44.50 -24.13
CA ARG A 903 4.31 -44.42 -25.36
C ARG A 903 3.68 -43.50 -26.40
N GLN A 904 2.38 -43.57 -26.57
CA GLN A 904 1.69 -42.66 -27.47
C GLN A 904 1.82 -41.19 -26.99
N LEU A 905 1.66 -40.93 -25.70
CA LEU A 905 1.85 -39.61 -25.11
C LEU A 905 3.27 -39.07 -25.37
N LEU A 906 4.30 -39.91 -25.16
CA LEU A 906 5.69 -39.53 -25.40
C LEU A 906 6.00 -39.24 -26.86
N ARG A 907 5.38 -39.99 -27.79
CA ARG A 907 5.46 -39.71 -29.24
C ARG A 907 4.80 -38.39 -29.57
N GLU A 908 3.66 -38.09 -28.95
CA GLU A 908 2.98 -36.80 -29.09
C GLU A 908 3.83 -35.64 -28.57
N ILE A 909 4.45 -35.79 -27.40
CA ILE A 909 5.40 -34.82 -26.83
C ILE A 909 6.56 -34.59 -27.80
N SER A 910 7.12 -35.65 -28.41
CA SER A 910 8.25 -35.59 -29.32
C SER A 910 7.91 -35.07 -30.72
N SER A 911 6.64 -35.07 -31.09
CA SER A 911 6.22 -34.68 -32.42
C SER A 911 6.23 -33.16 -32.60
N LEU A 912 7.05 -32.69 -33.54
CA LEU A 912 7.02 -31.29 -34.00
C LEU A 912 5.85 -31.00 -34.93
N GLU A 913 5.20 -32.03 -35.46
CA GLU A 913 4.03 -31.91 -36.38
C GLU A 913 2.79 -31.43 -35.62
N THR A 914 2.67 -31.71 -34.33
CA THR A 914 1.60 -31.19 -33.48
C THR A 914 1.72 -29.69 -33.24
N GLY A 915 2.85 -29.07 -33.57
CA GLY A 915 3.08 -27.66 -33.76
C GLY A 915 3.12 -26.82 -32.50
N GLU A 916 2.33 -27.13 -31.44
CA GLU A 916 2.19 -26.26 -30.29
C GLU A 916 1.99 -27.00 -28.97
N TRP A 917 2.40 -26.33 -27.87
CA TRP A 917 2.07 -26.70 -26.51
C TRP A 917 0.67 -26.15 -26.20
N LYS A 918 -0.37 -26.94 -26.48
CA LYS A 918 -1.77 -26.50 -26.35
C LYS A 918 -2.14 -26.15 -24.92
N ARG A 919 -2.98 -25.14 -24.79
CA ARG A 919 -3.65 -24.82 -23.50
C ARG A 919 -4.84 -25.76 -23.34
N THR A 920 -5.10 -26.16 -22.12
CA THR A 920 -6.30 -26.96 -21.81
C THR A 920 -7.58 -26.17 -22.10
N GLU A 921 -8.61 -26.88 -22.54
CA GLU A 921 -9.97 -26.33 -22.66
C GLU A 921 -10.70 -26.34 -21.30
N ASP A 922 -10.26 -27.17 -20.36
CA ASP A 922 -10.82 -27.28 -19.02
C ASP A 922 -10.33 -26.13 -18.14
N THR A 923 -11.17 -25.10 -17.98
CA THR A 923 -10.89 -23.93 -17.14
C THR A 923 -10.83 -24.22 -15.65
N GLU A 924 -11.36 -25.37 -15.19
CA GLU A 924 -11.25 -25.76 -13.78
C GLU A 924 -9.80 -26.05 -13.37
N ILE A 925 -8.99 -26.58 -14.29
CA ILE A 925 -7.55 -26.77 -14.07
C ILE A 925 -6.85 -25.41 -13.89
N CYS A 926 -7.29 -24.40 -14.64
CA CYS A 926 -6.68 -23.07 -14.60
C CYS A 926 -6.88 -22.36 -13.25
N LYS A 927 -7.92 -22.69 -12.50
CA LYS A 927 -8.18 -22.07 -11.18
C LYS A 927 -7.02 -22.20 -10.20
N ASN A 928 -6.33 -23.34 -10.23
CA ASN A 928 -5.21 -23.67 -9.35
C ASN A 928 -3.89 -23.78 -10.11
N CYS A 929 -3.79 -23.22 -11.31
CA CYS A 929 -2.58 -23.27 -12.12
C CYS A 929 -1.67 -22.07 -11.83
N ASP A 930 -0.42 -22.33 -11.47
CA ASP A 930 0.59 -21.30 -11.18
C ASP A 930 0.87 -20.39 -12.38
N PHE A 931 0.63 -20.87 -13.58
CA PHE A 931 0.88 -20.17 -14.85
C PHE A 931 -0.34 -19.47 -15.45
N ARG A 932 -1.47 -19.41 -14.73
CA ARG A 932 -2.70 -18.83 -15.25
C ARG A 932 -2.54 -17.38 -15.70
N MET A 933 -1.70 -16.60 -15.00
CA MET A 933 -1.41 -15.20 -15.34
C MET A 933 -0.66 -15.09 -16.67
N ILE A 934 0.25 -16.02 -16.97
CA ILE A 934 0.96 -16.08 -18.26
C ILE A 934 0.00 -16.47 -19.38
N CYS A 935 -0.96 -17.33 -19.08
CA CYS A 935 -1.98 -17.77 -20.04
C CYS A 935 -3.08 -16.72 -20.26
N GLY A 936 -3.20 -15.70 -19.42
CA GLY A 936 -4.29 -14.72 -19.47
C GLY A 936 -5.66 -15.30 -19.09
N ARG A 937 -5.72 -16.30 -18.19
CA ARG A 937 -6.95 -17.01 -17.77
C ARG A 937 -7.23 -16.86 -16.27
#